data_13e2fae2a0c1dd3e8bb74bc80b9f95e1
#
_entry.id   13e2fae2a0c1dd3e8bb74bc80b9f95e1
#
_cell.length_a   1.000
_cell.length_b   1.000
_cell.length_c   1.000
_cell.angle_alpha   90.00
_cell.angle_beta   90.00
_cell.angle_gamma   90.00
#
_symmetry.space_group_name_H-M   'P 1'
#
loop_
_entity.id
_entity.type
_entity.pdbx_description
1 polymer ?
#
loop_
_entity_poly.entity_id
_entity_poly.type
_entity_poly.pdbx_seq_one_letter_code
_entity_poly.pdbx_strand_id
1 'polypeptide(L)'
;MSNKVIGGFVVNLLQDVNILRPLIYLTADNIGIKPFVLVTKSFIHRDKSNLWMNELQALAVDTQAQLYVIDSLHDLWAKLASFTHGFLISASESDLNPHKETHEILRLTPPTISTITLQHGFECVGFLMNNHHQKHHGSSVGFASDYICGWTPKHLQRNLRPLQHSRYFNFGPTAWIKRTNKRIFTTNIDNSIAPEMGIVCENLHSVRFSGKSNVNLFMQQFFELADYLDSKGQRIALRPHPGGQYSIKKNVSLPENVVLVNEPSYKVNWKSYAFGISAPSSVLFDLMINNVPAMVWQDQQQMIDISQHAFLPLAQNVQDMIGFAEHPKSIATSSTNQQLSAVFRDEEQISLNYTQLLAKLSGRSSSIHLVPVEPSELSISQKIRILLMAPAVTPTLSIGFIKPFRFISHLVEYKLIHTTGTDSHEGESGKEANARRCKKIIDSYCPDVLIMCRYANKDAVQLSALCKEKDIKVVYYIDDLLFEPSPDALDENKYLNYIKRAPVILDLIKKSDLVYCSTPALSKELAVTTQHRNIHFGKICLSVDPDLIHFQTNRKKVIGYTGFGHTQDLESVEDVILEVLHEHPDWSLELIGTMVPSEKLSALGQRLTLIPPRRDYDSFVSLLRSRKWSIGICPLIKNRFNSTKANNKWIEYSCCNIATIASDLDPYHYGSPADCLMLCDSSQMWKDAFLKLMSSKSLVDDLVANSQKFIADSFSDKALSVQVFNLLQELVRN
;
A
#
# COMPACT_ATOMS: atom_id res chain seq x y z
N MET A 1 24.46 -2.64 -22.10
CA MET A 1 23.64 -3.42 -21.13
C MET A 1 22.28 -3.66 -21.74
N SER A 2 21.77 -4.91 -21.72
CA SER A 2 20.46 -5.22 -22.29
C SER A 2 19.39 -4.39 -21.60
N ASN A 3 18.51 -3.75 -22.39
CA ASN A 3 17.30 -3.08 -21.89
C ASN A 3 16.51 -4.07 -21.02
N LYS A 4 16.53 -3.88 -19.69
CA LYS A 4 15.78 -4.74 -18.77
C LYS A 4 14.32 -4.30 -18.76
N VAL A 5 13.50 -5.00 -19.52
CA VAL A 5 12.04 -4.80 -19.55
C VAL A 5 11.40 -5.59 -18.39
N ILE A 6 10.46 -4.98 -17.67
CA ILE A 6 9.66 -5.66 -16.66
C ILE A 6 8.27 -6.01 -17.19
N GLY A 7 7.86 -7.28 -17.00
CA GLY A 7 6.46 -7.69 -17.01
C GLY A 7 6.08 -8.06 -15.57
N GLY A 8 5.66 -7.06 -14.79
CA GLY A 8 5.51 -7.17 -13.34
C GLY A 8 4.06 -7.42 -12.91
N PHE A 9 3.89 -8.18 -11.82
CA PHE A 9 2.59 -8.53 -11.24
C PHE A 9 2.65 -8.42 -9.72
N VAL A 10 1.68 -7.75 -9.10
CA VAL A 10 1.60 -7.60 -7.63
C VAL A 10 0.48 -8.47 -7.10
N VAL A 11 0.82 -9.40 -6.21
CA VAL A 11 -0.10 -10.32 -5.55
C VAL A 11 -0.24 -9.90 -4.09
N ASN A 12 -1.45 -9.50 -3.69
CA ASN A 12 -1.77 -8.98 -2.36
C ASN A 12 -2.93 -9.73 -1.68
N LEU A 13 -3.98 -10.05 -2.41
CA LEU A 13 -5.11 -10.85 -1.94
C LEU A 13 -5.07 -12.25 -2.55
N LEU A 14 -5.68 -13.22 -1.89
CA LEU A 14 -5.67 -14.62 -2.36
C LEU A 14 -6.27 -14.79 -3.77
N GLN A 15 -7.34 -14.05 -4.05
CA GLN A 15 -7.99 -14.07 -5.37
C GLN A 15 -7.14 -13.46 -6.48
N ASP A 16 -6.10 -12.67 -6.17
CA ASP A 16 -5.24 -12.06 -7.18
C ASP A 16 -4.55 -13.13 -8.04
N VAL A 17 -4.27 -14.30 -7.46
CA VAL A 17 -3.68 -15.43 -8.19
C VAL A 17 -4.57 -15.85 -9.37
N ASN A 18 -5.89 -15.97 -9.15
CA ASN A 18 -6.84 -16.31 -10.21
C ASN A 18 -6.87 -15.25 -11.34
N ILE A 19 -6.85 -13.98 -10.95
CA ILE A 19 -7.01 -12.85 -11.87
C ILE A 19 -5.73 -12.58 -12.67
N LEU A 20 -4.56 -12.68 -12.03
CA LEU A 20 -3.28 -12.37 -12.66
C LEU A 20 -2.70 -13.55 -13.44
N ARG A 21 -3.03 -14.78 -13.06
CA ARG A 21 -2.53 -16.01 -13.69
C ARG A 21 -2.61 -16.01 -15.22
N PRO A 22 -3.74 -15.70 -15.86
CA PRO A 22 -3.83 -15.68 -17.33
C PRO A 22 -2.88 -14.68 -17.98
N LEU A 23 -2.71 -13.50 -17.37
CA LEU A 23 -1.80 -12.47 -17.88
C LEU A 23 -0.32 -12.81 -17.66
N ILE A 24 0.01 -13.56 -16.60
CA ILE A 24 1.36 -14.09 -16.38
C ILE A 24 1.74 -15.06 -17.49
N TYR A 25 0.85 -15.99 -17.87
CA TYR A 25 1.05 -16.88 -19.02
C TYR A 25 1.17 -16.09 -20.32
N LEU A 26 0.26 -15.15 -20.54
CA LEU A 26 0.23 -14.32 -21.76
C LEU A 26 1.55 -13.51 -21.88
N THR A 27 2.08 -13.02 -20.78
CA THR A 27 3.37 -12.30 -20.74
C THR A 27 4.54 -13.22 -21.11
N ALA A 28 4.56 -14.45 -20.59
CA ALA A 28 5.60 -15.43 -20.91
C ALA A 28 5.49 -15.94 -22.33
N ASP A 29 4.30 -16.38 -22.72
CA ASP A 29 4.07 -17.13 -23.96
C ASP A 29 3.93 -16.23 -25.20
N ASN A 30 3.19 -15.12 -25.10
CA ASN A 30 2.86 -14.26 -26.23
C ASN A 30 3.77 -13.02 -26.33
N ILE A 31 4.11 -12.40 -25.18
CA ILE A 31 4.99 -11.23 -25.18
C ILE A 31 6.47 -11.66 -25.15
N GLY A 32 6.77 -12.87 -24.65
CA GLY A 32 8.13 -13.40 -24.54
C GLY A 32 8.99 -12.62 -23.52
N ILE A 33 8.38 -12.15 -22.43
CA ILE A 33 9.07 -11.51 -21.31
C ILE A 33 8.95 -12.44 -20.10
N LYS A 34 10.07 -12.67 -19.40
CA LYS A 34 10.07 -13.42 -18.16
C LYS A 34 9.27 -12.66 -17.09
N PRO A 35 8.13 -13.20 -16.59
CA PRO A 35 7.30 -12.49 -15.64
C PRO A 35 8.04 -12.26 -14.30
N PHE A 36 7.74 -11.13 -13.64
CA PHE A 36 8.27 -10.77 -12.34
C PHE A 36 7.11 -10.60 -11.36
N VAL A 37 6.95 -11.52 -10.42
CA VAL A 37 5.81 -11.56 -9.50
C VAL A 37 6.24 -11.06 -8.13
N LEU A 38 5.65 -9.97 -7.71
CA LEU A 38 5.84 -9.32 -6.42
C LEU A 38 4.78 -9.84 -5.44
N VAL A 39 5.23 -10.46 -4.36
CA VAL A 39 4.36 -11.04 -3.33
C VAL A 39 4.41 -10.16 -2.08
N THR A 40 3.27 -9.65 -1.63
CA THR A 40 3.19 -8.82 -0.43
C THR A 40 3.21 -9.67 0.85
N LYS A 41 3.62 -9.07 1.97
CA LYS A 41 3.52 -9.73 3.29
C LYS A 41 2.06 -10.00 3.67
N SER A 42 1.14 -9.13 3.26
CA SER A 42 -0.30 -9.33 3.45
C SER A 42 -0.82 -10.60 2.79
N PHE A 43 -0.36 -10.93 1.59
CA PHE A 43 -0.72 -12.18 0.91
C PHE A 43 -0.25 -13.39 1.71
N ILE A 44 1.02 -13.43 2.10
CA ILE A 44 1.61 -14.53 2.89
C ILE A 44 0.85 -14.72 4.21
N HIS A 45 0.54 -13.62 4.90
CA HIS A 45 -0.20 -13.68 6.16
C HIS A 45 -1.63 -14.22 6.01
N ARG A 46 -2.27 -14.00 4.85
CA ARG A 46 -3.64 -14.46 4.55
C ARG A 46 -3.68 -15.94 4.12
N ASP A 47 -2.64 -16.42 3.46
CA ASP A 47 -2.55 -17.80 2.94
C ASP A 47 -2.08 -18.79 4.01
N LYS A 48 -2.88 -18.98 5.05
CA LYS A 48 -2.54 -19.86 6.19
C LYS A 48 -2.36 -21.33 5.81
N SER A 49 -2.98 -21.77 4.72
CA SER A 49 -2.89 -23.14 4.22
C SER A 49 -1.74 -23.37 3.25
N ASN A 50 -1.03 -22.32 2.85
CA ASN A 50 -0.05 -22.32 1.77
C ASN A 50 -0.60 -22.78 0.40
N LEU A 51 -1.90 -22.92 0.25
CA LEU A 51 -2.53 -23.34 -1.00
C LEU A 51 -2.18 -22.40 -2.15
N TRP A 52 -2.38 -21.11 -1.94
CA TRP A 52 -2.19 -20.09 -2.96
C TRP A 52 -0.72 -19.79 -3.25
N MET A 53 0.15 -19.89 -2.26
CA MET A 53 1.59 -19.80 -2.47
C MET A 53 2.10 -20.98 -3.30
N ASN A 54 1.62 -22.21 -3.06
CA ASN A 54 1.96 -23.38 -3.86
C ASN A 54 1.49 -23.21 -5.32
N GLU A 55 0.30 -22.67 -5.55
CA GLU A 55 -0.19 -22.36 -6.89
C GLU A 55 0.68 -21.31 -7.59
N LEU A 56 1.13 -20.30 -6.84
CA LEU A 56 2.03 -19.29 -7.36
C LEU A 56 3.41 -19.85 -7.74
N GLN A 57 3.92 -20.74 -6.93
CA GLN A 57 5.19 -21.45 -7.20
C GLN A 57 5.07 -22.35 -8.43
N ALA A 58 3.99 -23.11 -8.56
CA ALA A 58 3.73 -23.93 -9.76
C ALA A 58 3.63 -23.05 -11.01
N LEU A 59 2.92 -21.94 -10.94
CA LEU A 59 2.83 -20.95 -12.02
C LEU A 59 4.20 -20.37 -12.39
N ALA A 60 5.03 -20.08 -11.39
CA ALA A 60 6.38 -19.57 -11.61
C ALA A 60 7.29 -20.60 -12.30
N VAL A 61 7.18 -21.88 -11.97
CA VAL A 61 7.89 -22.95 -12.67
C VAL A 61 7.45 -23.04 -14.13
N ASP A 62 6.14 -23.04 -14.38
CA ASP A 62 5.57 -23.16 -15.73
C ASP A 62 5.97 -22.00 -16.66
N THR A 63 6.02 -20.80 -16.12
CA THR A 63 6.26 -19.56 -16.89
C THR A 63 7.68 -19.05 -16.77
N GLN A 64 8.53 -19.73 -16.01
CA GLN A 64 9.85 -19.27 -15.60
C GLN A 64 9.82 -17.91 -14.88
N ALA A 65 8.70 -17.56 -14.27
CA ALA A 65 8.55 -16.29 -13.56
C ALA A 65 9.49 -16.21 -12.35
N GLN A 66 9.96 -15.00 -12.07
CA GLN A 66 10.72 -14.73 -10.86
C GLN A 66 9.76 -14.28 -9.75
N LEU A 67 9.69 -15.04 -8.65
CA LEU A 67 8.97 -14.62 -7.45
C LEU A 67 9.87 -13.74 -6.57
N TYR A 68 9.32 -12.63 -6.09
CA TYR A 68 10.00 -11.72 -5.18
C TYR A 68 9.07 -11.34 -4.03
N VAL A 69 9.40 -11.77 -2.82
CA VAL A 69 8.69 -11.36 -1.61
C VAL A 69 9.14 -9.94 -1.25
N ILE A 70 8.20 -9.04 -1.12
CA ILE A 70 8.48 -7.65 -0.77
C ILE A 70 8.79 -7.58 0.73
N ASP A 71 10.04 -7.26 1.05
CA ASP A 71 10.48 -7.11 2.43
C ASP A 71 10.26 -5.68 2.92
N SER A 72 10.61 -4.69 2.10
CA SER A 72 10.38 -3.28 2.38
C SER A 72 10.06 -2.50 1.10
N LEU A 73 9.39 -1.35 1.23
CA LEU A 73 9.16 -0.44 0.09
C LEU A 73 10.49 0.10 -0.48
N HIS A 74 11.50 0.24 0.36
CA HIS A 74 12.84 0.66 -0.07
C HIS A 74 13.47 -0.37 -1.02
N ASP A 75 13.50 -1.65 -0.62
CA ASP A 75 14.09 -2.73 -1.42
C ASP A 75 13.30 -2.95 -2.72
N LEU A 76 11.97 -2.90 -2.64
CA LEU A 76 11.10 -2.96 -3.80
C LEU A 76 11.42 -1.86 -4.79
N TRP A 77 11.49 -0.60 -4.32
CA TRP A 77 11.75 0.53 -5.16
C TRP A 77 13.14 0.45 -5.83
N ALA A 78 14.18 0.08 -5.08
CA ALA A 78 15.51 -0.17 -5.63
C ALA A 78 15.49 -1.26 -6.71
N LYS A 79 14.66 -2.30 -6.51
CA LYS A 79 14.47 -3.37 -7.48
C LYS A 79 13.77 -2.88 -8.75
N LEU A 80 12.67 -2.14 -8.62
CA LEU A 80 11.94 -1.57 -9.75
C LEU A 80 12.78 -0.55 -10.53
N ALA A 81 13.59 0.24 -9.84
CA ALA A 81 14.51 1.19 -10.48
C ALA A 81 15.59 0.51 -11.34
N SER A 82 15.82 -0.81 -11.19
CA SER A 82 16.74 -1.56 -12.04
C SER A 82 16.21 -1.89 -13.43
N PHE A 83 14.92 -1.64 -13.70
CA PHE A 83 14.29 -1.84 -15.00
C PHE A 83 14.18 -0.52 -15.76
N THR A 84 14.28 -0.59 -17.08
CA THR A 84 14.27 0.61 -17.94
C THR A 84 12.85 1.02 -18.33
N HIS A 85 11.97 0.05 -18.58
CA HIS A 85 10.56 0.26 -18.95
C HIS A 85 9.77 -1.05 -18.81
N GLY A 86 8.47 -1.00 -19.08
CA GLY A 86 7.57 -2.13 -19.04
C GLY A 86 6.28 -1.81 -18.29
N PHE A 87 5.73 -2.80 -17.61
CA PHE A 87 4.48 -2.64 -16.89
C PHE A 87 4.48 -3.34 -15.53
N LEU A 88 3.62 -2.86 -14.63
CA LEU A 88 3.32 -3.45 -13.34
C LEU A 88 1.80 -3.53 -13.14
N ILE A 89 1.27 -4.73 -12.94
CA ILE A 89 -0.16 -5.02 -12.86
C ILE A 89 -0.55 -5.43 -11.44
N SER A 90 -1.69 -4.93 -10.97
CA SER A 90 -2.35 -5.41 -9.75
C SER A 90 -3.83 -5.67 -9.98
N ALA A 91 -4.37 -6.72 -9.36
CA ALA A 91 -5.80 -7.01 -9.35
C ALA A 91 -6.54 -6.36 -8.17
N SER A 92 -5.85 -6.09 -7.07
CA SER A 92 -6.43 -5.52 -5.84
C SER A 92 -5.69 -4.25 -5.45
N GLU A 93 -6.04 -3.14 -6.09
CA GLU A 93 -5.44 -1.84 -5.84
C GLU A 93 -6.53 -0.77 -5.70
N SER A 94 -6.45 0.05 -4.69
CA SER A 94 -7.25 1.26 -4.49
C SER A 94 -6.77 2.02 -3.25
N ASP A 95 -7.28 3.23 -3.04
CA ASP A 95 -7.00 4.05 -1.85
C ASP A 95 -7.70 3.55 -0.55
N LEU A 96 -8.32 2.38 -0.58
CA LEU A 96 -8.92 1.74 0.60
C LEU A 96 -7.91 0.94 1.42
N ASN A 97 -8.15 0.83 2.73
CA ASN A 97 -7.26 0.15 3.67
C ASN A 97 -6.84 -1.28 3.26
N PRO A 98 -7.73 -2.17 2.79
CA PRO A 98 -7.31 -3.53 2.38
C PRO A 98 -6.35 -3.55 1.19
N HIS A 99 -6.34 -2.50 0.37
CA HIS A 99 -5.53 -2.36 -0.85
C HIS A 99 -4.38 -1.37 -0.69
N LYS A 100 -4.20 -0.81 0.50
CA LYS A 100 -3.24 0.25 0.79
C LYS A 100 -1.81 -0.10 0.35
N GLU A 101 -1.35 -1.30 0.66
CA GLU A 101 0.00 -1.76 0.31
C GLU A 101 0.22 -1.75 -1.20
N THR A 102 -0.73 -2.29 -1.96
CA THR A 102 -0.67 -2.30 -3.43
C THR A 102 -0.76 -0.90 -4.02
N HIS A 103 -1.63 -0.06 -3.46
CA HIS A 103 -1.77 1.33 -3.89
C HIS A 103 -0.45 2.10 -3.77
N GLU A 104 0.31 1.88 -2.69
CA GLU A 104 1.62 2.48 -2.50
C GLU A 104 2.68 1.92 -3.44
N ILE A 105 2.67 0.62 -3.67
CA ILE A 105 3.55 -0.01 -4.64
C ILE A 105 3.39 0.63 -6.02
N LEU A 106 2.16 0.82 -6.49
CA LEU A 106 1.92 1.44 -7.79
C LEU A 106 2.32 2.93 -7.81
N ARG A 107 2.12 3.66 -6.71
CA ARG A 107 2.55 5.06 -6.59
C ARG A 107 4.07 5.22 -6.58
N LEU A 108 4.79 4.30 -5.94
CA LEU A 108 6.25 4.29 -5.89
C LEU A 108 6.90 3.75 -7.17
N THR A 109 6.12 3.15 -8.06
CA THR A 109 6.63 2.61 -9.32
C THR A 109 7.23 3.73 -10.19
N PRO A 110 8.48 3.57 -10.67
CA PRO A 110 9.11 4.57 -11.52
C PRO A 110 8.26 4.93 -12.75
N PRO A 111 8.21 6.20 -13.20
CA PRO A 111 7.36 6.65 -14.30
C PRO A 111 7.63 5.97 -15.64
N THR A 112 8.79 5.34 -15.80
CA THR A 112 9.14 4.55 -16.99
C THR A 112 8.45 3.20 -17.06
N ILE A 113 7.83 2.76 -15.95
CA ILE A 113 7.06 1.52 -15.84
C ILE A 113 5.59 1.90 -15.74
N SER A 114 4.79 1.50 -16.72
CA SER A 114 3.35 1.76 -16.73
C SER A 114 2.63 0.89 -15.71
N THR A 115 1.70 1.47 -14.97
CA THR A 115 0.93 0.75 -13.95
C THR A 115 -0.49 0.44 -14.40
N ILE A 116 -0.97 -0.74 -14.06
CA ILE A 116 -2.28 -1.25 -14.49
C ILE A 116 -3.04 -1.79 -13.28
N THR A 117 -4.28 -1.34 -13.09
CA THR A 117 -5.23 -1.92 -12.12
C THR A 117 -6.29 -2.70 -12.86
N LEU A 118 -6.57 -3.92 -12.39
CA LEU A 118 -7.62 -4.78 -12.91
C LEU A 118 -8.84 -4.76 -11.98
N GLN A 119 -10.03 -4.85 -12.55
CA GLN A 119 -11.23 -5.20 -11.82
C GLN A 119 -11.15 -6.68 -11.42
N HIS A 120 -11.24 -6.98 -10.11
CA HIS A 120 -11.03 -8.34 -9.59
C HIS A 120 -12.34 -9.11 -9.29
N GLY A 121 -13.47 -8.50 -9.51
CA GLY A 121 -14.79 -9.11 -9.34
C GLY A 121 -15.85 -8.27 -10.04
N PHE A 122 -17.02 -8.86 -10.32
CA PHE A 122 -18.09 -8.14 -11.01
C PHE A 122 -18.55 -6.95 -10.17
N GLU A 123 -18.96 -7.20 -8.93
CA GLU A 123 -19.16 -6.15 -7.94
C GLU A 123 -17.83 -5.89 -7.22
N CYS A 124 -17.22 -4.82 -7.61
CA CYS A 124 -15.89 -4.45 -7.11
C CYS A 124 -15.89 -2.99 -6.71
N VAL A 125 -15.29 -2.71 -5.55
CA VAL A 125 -15.18 -1.37 -5.01
C VAL A 125 -14.40 -0.47 -5.99
N GLY A 126 -14.96 0.71 -6.27
CA GLY A 126 -14.42 1.65 -7.25
C GLY A 126 -14.85 1.40 -8.70
N PHE A 127 -15.48 0.26 -8.99
CA PHE A 127 -16.07 -0.09 -10.27
C PHE A 127 -17.60 -0.18 -10.16
N LEU A 128 -18.15 -1.38 -10.17
CA LEU A 128 -19.57 -1.60 -9.92
C LEU A 128 -19.77 -1.87 -8.42
N MET A 129 -20.23 -0.88 -7.69
CA MET A 129 -20.47 -0.97 -6.26
C MET A 129 -21.97 -1.16 -6.01
N ASN A 130 -22.32 -2.10 -5.14
CA ASN A 130 -23.66 -2.20 -4.59
C ASN A 130 -23.87 -1.17 -3.46
N ASN A 131 -25.12 -1.04 -2.99
CA ASN A 131 -25.48 -0.07 -1.96
C ASN A 131 -24.73 -0.30 -0.63
N HIS A 132 -24.43 -1.54 -0.25
CA HIS A 132 -23.66 -1.84 0.95
C HIS A 132 -22.20 -1.40 0.83
N HIS A 133 -21.59 -1.59 -0.33
CA HIS A 133 -20.24 -1.08 -0.60
C HIS A 133 -20.21 0.45 -0.54
N GLN A 134 -21.17 1.12 -1.16
CA GLN A 134 -21.25 2.59 -1.15
C GLN A 134 -21.44 3.15 0.27
N LYS A 135 -22.30 2.50 1.08
CA LYS A 135 -22.52 2.88 2.48
C LYS A 135 -21.26 2.70 3.33
N HIS A 136 -20.47 1.66 3.07
CA HIS A 136 -19.28 1.33 3.88
C HIS A 136 -18.02 2.08 3.43
N HIS A 137 -17.82 2.24 2.12
CA HIS A 137 -16.58 2.77 1.54
C HIS A 137 -16.72 4.15 0.89
N GLY A 138 -17.94 4.70 0.84
CA GLY A 138 -18.24 5.90 0.08
C GLY A 138 -18.54 5.61 -1.40
N SER A 139 -19.01 6.62 -2.10
CA SER A 139 -19.48 6.48 -3.49
C SER A 139 -18.37 6.49 -4.54
N SER A 140 -17.14 6.86 -4.17
CA SER A 140 -16.03 6.93 -5.12
C SER A 140 -14.71 6.47 -4.50
N VAL A 141 -13.93 5.73 -5.28
CA VAL A 141 -12.65 5.16 -4.89
C VAL A 141 -11.58 5.57 -5.89
N GLY A 142 -10.37 5.83 -5.42
CA GLY A 142 -9.24 6.25 -6.25
C GLY A 142 -8.28 5.11 -6.54
N PHE A 143 -7.78 5.08 -7.78
CA PHE A 143 -6.72 4.18 -8.23
C PHE A 143 -5.44 4.95 -8.53
N ALA A 144 -4.27 4.34 -8.26
CA ALA A 144 -2.97 4.95 -8.52
C ALA A 144 -2.46 4.67 -9.95
N SER A 145 -3.04 3.69 -10.64
CA SER A 145 -2.55 3.20 -11.92
C SER A 145 -2.73 4.16 -13.10
N ASP A 146 -1.87 4.00 -14.10
CA ASP A 146 -1.96 4.71 -15.39
C ASP A 146 -3.09 4.15 -16.27
N TYR A 147 -3.40 2.85 -16.14
CA TYR A 147 -4.45 2.14 -16.86
C TYR A 147 -5.38 1.43 -15.90
N ILE A 148 -6.68 1.56 -16.10
CA ILE A 148 -7.72 0.91 -15.30
C ILE A 148 -8.51 0.00 -16.22
N CYS A 149 -8.35 -1.33 -16.07
CA CYS A 149 -8.99 -2.31 -16.93
C CYS A 149 -10.19 -2.93 -16.22
N GLY A 150 -11.38 -2.63 -16.71
CA GLY A 150 -12.64 -3.11 -16.16
C GLY A 150 -13.34 -4.12 -17.04
N TRP A 151 -14.46 -4.67 -16.54
CA TRP A 151 -15.21 -5.73 -17.20
C TRP A 151 -16.36 -5.22 -18.05
N THR A 152 -16.89 -4.04 -17.75
CA THR A 152 -18.12 -3.52 -18.36
C THR A 152 -17.87 -2.18 -19.06
N PRO A 153 -18.78 -1.76 -19.94
CA PRO A 153 -18.69 -0.46 -20.59
C PRO A 153 -18.52 0.71 -19.63
N LYS A 154 -17.77 1.72 -20.04
CA LYS A 154 -17.42 2.89 -19.25
C LYS A 154 -18.63 3.61 -18.63
N HIS A 155 -19.74 3.71 -19.36
CA HIS A 155 -20.95 4.40 -18.90
C HIS A 155 -21.63 3.71 -17.71
N LEU A 156 -21.31 2.42 -17.45
CA LEU A 156 -21.79 1.67 -16.29
C LEU A 156 -20.92 1.88 -15.05
N GLN A 157 -19.72 2.45 -15.20
CA GLN A 157 -18.74 2.65 -14.12
C GLN A 157 -19.04 3.92 -13.31
N ARG A 158 -20.18 3.94 -12.63
CA ARG A 158 -20.68 5.12 -11.91
C ARG A 158 -19.85 5.51 -10.69
N ASN A 159 -19.09 4.57 -10.14
CA ASN A 159 -18.30 4.78 -8.92
C ASN A 159 -16.82 5.11 -9.22
N LEU A 160 -16.43 5.10 -10.48
CA LEU A 160 -15.11 5.55 -10.88
C LEU A 160 -15.06 7.08 -10.85
N ARG A 161 -14.03 7.65 -10.23
CA ARG A 161 -13.86 9.12 -10.19
C ARG A 161 -13.79 9.70 -11.60
N PRO A 162 -14.43 10.84 -11.87
CA PRO A 162 -14.46 11.43 -13.22
C PRO A 162 -13.08 11.57 -13.88
N LEU A 163 -12.08 12.01 -13.14
CA LEU A 163 -10.69 12.15 -13.60
C LEU A 163 -10.02 10.82 -14.02
N GLN A 164 -10.58 9.68 -13.62
CA GLN A 164 -10.06 8.36 -13.95
C GLN A 164 -10.76 7.75 -15.18
N HIS A 165 -11.83 8.34 -15.66
CA HIS A 165 -12.55 7.86 -16.84
C HIS A 165 -11.71 7.86 -18.12
N SER A 166 -10.74 8.77 -18.26
CA SER A 166 -9.79 8.78 -19.39
C SER A 166 -8.79 7.61 -19.37
N ARG A 167 -8.58 7.02 -18.18
CA ARG A 167 -7.67 5.87 -18.00
C ARG A 167 -8.40 4.53 -18.00
N TYR A 168 -9.72 4.54 -18.15
CA TYR A 168 -10.54 3.33 -18.07
C TYR A 168 -10.70 2.67 -19.44
N PHE A 169 -10.47 1.36 -19.47
CA PHE A 169 -10.59 0.49 -20.64
C PHE A 169 -11.50 -0.68 -20.32
N ASN A 170 -12.50 -0.90 -21.15
CA ASN A 170 -13.36 -2.08 -21.08
C ASN A 170 -12.69 -3.26 -21.78
N PHE A 171 -11.87 -4.01 -21.04
CA PHE A 171 -11.12 -5.15 -21.57
C PHE A 171 -11.76 -6.49 -21.27
N GLY A 172 -12.58 -6.59 -20.22
CA GLY A 172 -13.22 -7.81 -19.76
C GLY A 172 -12.43 -8.56 -18.68
N PRO A 173 -13.03 -9.62 -18.11
CA PRO A 173 -12.45 -10.41 -17.02
C PRO A 173 -11.29 -11.29 -17.51
N THR A 174 -10.11 -11.11 -16.92
CA THR A 174 -8.92 -11.91 -17.28
C THR A 174 -9.07 -13.39 -16.99
N ALA A 175 -9.89 -13.75 -15.98
CA ALA A 175 -10.17 -15.14 -15.64
C ALA A 175 -10.82 -15.95 -16.79
N TRP A 176 -11.39 -15.27 -17.79
CA TRP A 176 -12.02 -15.91 -18.95
C TRP A 176 -11.04 -16.15 -20.12
N ILE A 177 -9.81 -15.64 -20.04
CA ILE A 177 -8.78 -15.91 -21.04
C ILE A 177 -8.35 -17.36 -20.94
N LYS A 178 -8.67 -18.17 -21.97
CA LYS A 178 -8.15 -19.52 -22.09
C LYS A 178 -6.70 -19.51 -22.55
N ARG A 179 -5.94 -20.45 -22.04
CA ARG A 179 -4.55 -20.61 -22.42
C ARG A 179 -4.46 -21.20 -23.84
N THR A 180 -3.83 -20.51 -24.76
CA THR A 180 -3.67 -20.96 -26.15
C THR A 180 -2.61 -22.06 -26.34
N ASN A 181 -1.72 -22.29 -25.37
CA ASN A 181 -0.68 -23.32 -25.45
C ASN A 181 -1.09 -24.65 -24.77
N LYS A 182 -0.85 -25.76 -25.47
CA LYS A 182 -1.26 -27.15 -25.22
C LYS A 182 -0.89 -27.80 -23.87
N ARG A 183 -0.38 -27.07 -22.89
CA ARG A 183 -0.07 -27.57 -21.54
C ARG A 183 -1.23 -27.41 -20.54
N ILE A 184 -2.43 -27.21 -21.01
CA ILE A 184 -3.62 -27.33 -20.17
C ILE A 184 -3.83 -28.82 -19.94
N PHE A 185 -4.01 -29.18 -18.68
CA PHE A 185 -4.51 -30.46 -18.28
C PHE A 185 -5.73 -30.82 -19.15
N THR A 186 -5.50 -31.62 -20.17
CA THR A 186 -6.54 -32.47 -20.70
C THR A 186 -6.80 -33.52 -19.62
N THR A 187 -7.55 -33.18 -18.61
CA THR A 187 -8.44 -34.19 -18.06
C THR A 187 -9.30 -34.56 -19.26
N ASN A 188 -9.12 -35.75 -19.78
CA ASN A 188 -10.10 -36.36 -20.66
C ASN A 188 -11.43 -36.34 -19.94
N ILE A 189 -12.19 -35.28 -20.15
CA ILE A 189 -13.52 -35.16 -19.59
C ILE A 189 -14.34 -36.05 -20.51
N ASP A 190 -14.74 -37.17 -19.98
CA ASP A 190 -15.76 -37.96 -20.60
C ASP A 190 -17.06 -37.13 -20.60
N ASN A 191 -17.32 -36.43 -21.69
CA ASN A 191 -18.51 -35.60 -21.90
C ASN A 191 -19.82 -36.44 -21.98
N SER A 192 -19.73 -37.76 -21.75
CA SER A 192 -20.86 -38.69 -21.83
C SER A 192 -21.65 -38.82 -20.51
N ILE A 193 -21.11 -38.35 -19.37
CA ILE A 193 -21.79 -38.42 -18.07
C ILE A 193 -22.57 -37.14 -17.85
N ALA A 194 -23.89 -37.25 -17.73
CA ALA A 194 -24.74 -36.12 -17.36
C ALA A 194 -24.33 -35.60 -15.96
N PRO A 195 -24.26 -34.27 -15.74
CA PRO A 195 -23.90 -33.74 -14.45
C PRO A 195 -24.99 -34.08 -13.41
N GLU A 196 -24.59 -34.77 -12.33
CA GLU A 196 -25.51 -35.30 -11.33
C GLU A 196 -25.55 -34.42 -10.05
N MET A 197 -24.59 -33.53 -9.84
CA MET A 197 -24.42 -32.79 -8.57
C MET A 197 -24.58 -31.30 -8.76
N GLY A 198 -25.29 -30.64 -7.87
CA GLY A 198 -25.33 -29.18 -7.76
C GLY A 198 -24.14 -28.64 -6.98
N ILE A 199 -23.88 -27.33 -7.14
CA ILE A 199 -22.85 -26.60 -6.36
C ILE A 199 -23.44 -25.35 -5.71
N VAL A 200 -23.18 -25.20 -4.40
CA VAL A 200 -23.53 -23.98 -3.64
C VAL A 200 -22.26 -23.24 -3.26
N CYS A 201 -22.19 -21.96 -3.57
CA CYS A 201 -21.03 -21.12 -3.32
C CYS A 201 -21.27 -20.14 -2.18
N GLU A 202 -20.49 -20.26 -1.11
CA GLU A 202 -20.59 -19.39 0.06
C GLU A 202 -19.80 -18.09 -0.15
N ASN A 203 -20.42 -16.99 -0.51
CA ASN A 203 -19.79 -15.66 -0.52
C ASN A 203 -20.27 -14.83 0.69
N LEU A 204 -19.95 -15.29 1.90
CA LEU A 204 -20.47 -14.78 3.17
C LEU A 204 -19.56 -13.76 3.89
N HIS A 205 -18.46 -13.35 3.27
CA HIS A 205 -17.48 -12.42 3.85
C HIS A 205 -17.68 -10.96 3.43
N SER A 206 -18.57 -10.72 2.48
CA SER A 206 -18.87 -9.39 1.96
C SER A 206 -19.49 -8.49 3.05
N VAL A 207 -19.30 -7.18 2.91
CA VAL A 207 -19.96 -6.15 3.76
C VAL A 207 -21.51 -6.28 3.79
N ARG A 208 -22.10 -6.98 2.82
CA ARG A 208 -23.54 -7.32 2.81
C ARG A 208 -23.95 -8.18 4.00
N PHE A 209 -23.02 -8.97 4.52
CA PHE A 209 -23.26 -9.90 5.63
C PHE A 209 -22.71 -9.34 6.95
N SER A 210 -22.69 -8.03 7.13
CA SER A 210 -22.26 -7.38 8.37
C SER A 210 -23.06 -7.76 9.61
N GLY A 211 -24.31 -8.31 9.43
CA GLY A 211 -25.11 -8.93 10.46
C GLY A 211 -24.97 -10.45 10.46
N LYS A 212 -24.77 -11.08 11.63
CA LYS A 212 -24.61 -12.54 11.75
C LYS A 212 -25.86 -13.34 11.33
N SER A 213 -27.04 -12.73 11.38
CA SER A 213 -28.33 -13.39 11.06
C SER A 213 -28.38 -13.90 9.61
N ASN A 214 -27.94 -13.11 8.64
CA ASN A 214 -28.01 -13.48 7.23
C ASN A 214 -27.04 -14.61 6.85
N VAL A 215 -25.87 -14.66 7.50
CA VAL A 215 -24.90 -15.76 7.33
C VAL A 215 -25.49 -17.06 7.82
N ASN A 216 -26.10 -17.04 9.01
CA ASN A 216 -26.73 -18.23 9.59
C ASN A 216 -27.91 -18.70 8.73
N LEU A 217 -28.74 -17.78 8.23
CA LEU A 217 -29.88 -18.10 7.36
C LEU A 217 -29.44 -18.78 6.06
N PHE A 218 -28.40 -18.27 5.39
CA PHE A 218 -27.85 -18.89 4.18
C PHE A 218 -27.39 -20.33 4.46
N MET A 219 -26.63 -20.53 5.52
CA MET A 219 -26.10 -21.84 5.87
C MET A 219 -27.23 -22.81 6.31
N GLN A 220 -28.22 -22.32 7.03
CA GLN A 220 -29.38 -23.12 7.39
C GLN A 220 -30.14 -23.62 6.14
N GLN A 221 -30.46 -22.72 5.20
CA GLN A 221 -31.13 -23.10 3.95
C GLN A 221 -30.27 -24.02 3.08
N PHE A 222 -28.95 -23.86 3.11
CA PHE A 222 -28.05 -24.80 2.46
C PHE A 222 -28.15 -26.20 3.07
N PHE A 223 -28.16 -26.32 4.39
CA PHE A 223 -28.30 -27.63 5.04
C PHE A 223 -29.67 -28.28 4.79
N GLU A 224 -30.76 -27.49 4.84
CA GLU A 224 -32.07 -27.97 4.48
C GLU A 224 -32.17 -28.49 3.03
N LEU A 225 -31.48 -27.80 2.09
CA LEU A 225 -31.32 -28.27 0.72
C LEU A 225 -30.51 -29.57 0.64
N ALA A 226 -29.40 -29.65 1.40
CA ALA A 226 -28.53 -30.84 1.44
C ALA A 226 -29.32 -32.06 1.98
N ASP A 227 -30.07 -31.88 3.06
CA ASP A 227 -30.93 -32.94 3.65
C ASP A 227 -32.00 -33.41 2.66
N TYR A 228 -32.63 -32.47 1.95
CA TYR A 228 -33.60 -32.80 0.91
C TYR A 228 -32.94 -33.66 -0.21
N LEU A 229 -31.78 -33.27 -0.70
CA LEU A 229 -31.07 -34.00 -1.75
C LEU A 229 -30.58 -35.35 -1.25
N ASP A 230 -30.15 -35.46 0.02
CA ASP A 230 -29.79 -36.74 0.64
C ASP A 230 -30.97 -37.71 0.64
N SER A 231 -32.19 -37.26 0.97
CA SER A 231 -33.41 -38.04 0.89
C SER A 231 -33.71 -38.61 -0.50
N LYS A 232 -33.13 -38.01 -1.55
CA LYS A 232 -33.16 -38.47 -2.94
C LYS A 232 -31.94 -39.29 -3.36
N GLY A 233 -30.99 -39.53 -2.45
CA GLY A 233 -29.72 -40.21 -2.73
C GLY A 233 -28.75 -39.34 -3.56
N GLN A 234 -28.89 -38.02 -3.52
CA GLN A 234 -28.09 -37.07 -4.29
C GLN A 234 -27.06 -36.36 -3.42
N ARG A 235 -25.92 -36.06 -3.99
CA ARG A 235 -24.84 -35.27 -3.38
C ARG A 235 -24.89 -33.81 -3.82
N ILE A 236 -24.30 -32.92 -3.02
CA ILE A 236 -24.19 -31.50 -3.34
C ILE A 236 -22.79 -31.00 -2.97
N ALA A 237 -22.23 -30.11 -3.78
CA ALA A 237 -20.95 -29.48 -3.49
C ALA A 237 -21.14 -28.15 -2.73
N LEU A 238 -20.31 -27.92 -1.72
CA LEU A 238 -20.14 -26.62 -1.08
C LEU A 238 -18.80 -26.01 -1.47
N ARG A 239 -18.82 -24.80 -2.01
CA ARG A 239 -17.61 -24.08 -2.42
C ARG A 239 -17.37 -22.86 -1.54
N PRO A 240 -16.30 -22.87 -0.70
CA PRO A 240 -15.90 -21.71 0.06
C PRO A 240 -15.37 -20.58 -0.85
N HIS A 241 -15.65 -19.34 -0.48
CA HIS A 241 -15.03 -18.19 -1.16
C HIS A 241 -13.56 -18.07 -0.76
N PRO A 242 -12.59 -17.88 -1.69
CA PRO A 242 -11.16 -17.87 -1.38
C PRO A 242 -10.76 -16.92 -0.25
N GLY A 243 -11.32 -15.72 -0.22
CA GLY A 243 -11.01 -14.72 0.82
C GLY A 243 -11.77 -14.92 2.12
N GLY A 244 -13.02 -15.44 2.05
CA GLY A 244 -13.92 -15.62 3.20
C GLY A 244 -13.66 -16.93 3.92
N GLN A 245 -13.80 -18.04 3.22
CA GLN A 245 -13.65 -19.41 3.72
C GLN A 245 -14.44 -19.65 5.01
N TYR A 246 -15.74 -19.26 5.01
CA TYR A 246 -16.55 -19.31 6.23
C TYR A 246 -16.65 -20.73 6.81
N SER A 247 -17.05 -21.70 5.99
CA SER A 247 -17.20 -23.11 6.40
C SER A 247 -15.88 -23.68 6.94
N ILE A 248 -14.75 -23.38 6.32
CA ILE A 248 -13.42 -23.84 6.74
C ILE A 248 -12.98 -23.15 8.04
N LYS A 249 -13.05 -21.81 8.10
CA LYS A 249 -12.59 -21.05 9.27
C LYS A 249 -13.43 -21.29 10.53
N LYS A 250 -14.69 -21.68 10.36
CA LYS A 250 -15.60 -21.98 11.47
C LYS A 250 -15.69 -23.47 11.79
N ASN A 251 -14.91 -24.30 11.07
CA ASN A 251 -14.97 -25.77 11.21
C ASN A 251 -16.41 -26.29 11.18
N VAL A 252 -17.18 -25.83 10.17
CA VAL A 252 -18.59 -26.21 10.05
C VAL A 252 -18.66 -27.71 9.77
N SER A 253 -19.43 -28.43 10.57
CA SER A 253 -19.71 -29.86 10.35
C SER A 253 -20.60 -29.98 9.11
N LEU A 254 -20.13 -30.73 8.10
CA LEU A 254 -20.88 -30.95 6.86
C LEU A 254 -21.53 -32.32 6.87
N PRO A 255 -22.77 -32.47 6.34
CA PRO A 255 -23.41 -33.76 6.10
C PRO A 255 -22.60 -34.65 5.17
N GLU A 256 -22.81 -35.99 5.22
CA GLU A 256 -22.05 -36.96 4.42
C GLU A 256 -22.23 -36.80 2.90
N ASN A 257 -23.41 -36.33 2.47
CA ASN A 257 -23.71 -36.06 1.07
C ASN A 257 -23.11 -34.73 0.55
N VAL A 258 -22.46 -33.92 1.41
CA VAL A 258 -21.85 -32.65 1.04
C VAL A 258 -20.36 -32.82 0.72
N VAL A 259 -19.95 -32.39 -0.47
CA VAL A 259 -18.55 -32.39 -0.92
C VAL A 259 -17.97 -30.99 -0.84
N LEU A 260 -16.90 -30.80 -0.07
CA LEU A 260 -16.20 -29.50 0.00
C LEU A 260 -15.26 -29.31 -1.20
N VAL A 261 -15.50 -28.24 -1.99
CA VAL A 261 -14.71 -27.90 -3.18
C VAL A 261 -13.90 -26.65 -2.91
N ASN A 262 -12.66 -26.80 -2.41
CA ASN A 262 -11.77 -25.69 -2.05
C ASN A 262 -10.60 -25.52 -3.02
N GLU A 263 -10.85 -25.77 -4.30
CA GLU A 263 -9.85 -25.59 -5.35
C GLU A 263 -9.90 -24.19 -5.97
N PRO A 264 -8.78 -23.68 -6.52
CA PRO A 264 -8.80 -22.48 -7.38
C PRO A 264 -9.82 -22.58 -8.51
N SER A 265 -10.50 -21.48 -8.86
CA SER A 265 -11.60 -21.49 -9.86
C SER A 265 -11.18 -22.07 -11.21
N TYR A 266 -9.93 -21.89 -11.64
CA TYR A 266 -9.40 -22.41 -12.89
C TYR A 266 -9.12 -23.93 -12.88
N LYS A 267 -9.19 -24.59 -11.70
CA LYS A 267 -9.09 -26.05 -11.54
C LYS A 267 -10.46 -26.72 -11.45
N VAL A 268 -11.51 -25.94 -11.20
CA VAL A 268 -12.87 -26.46 -11.06
C VAL A 268 -13.41 -26.81 -12.45
N ASN A 269 -13.87 -28.04 -12.61
CA ASN A 269 -14.62 -28.43 -13.79
C ASN A 269 -16.10 -27.98 -13.63
N TRP A 270 -16.37 -26.72 -14.00
CA TRP A 270 -17.70 -26.14 -13.86
C TRP A 270 -18.78 -26.96 -14.61
N LYS A 271 -18.47 -27.51 -15.76
CA LYS A 271 -19.41 -28.29 -16.60
C LYS A 271 -19.87 -29.60 -15.95
N SER A 272 -19.20 -30.05 -14.91
CA SER A 272 -19.62 -31.26 -14.17
C SER A 272 -20.76 -31.01 -13.17
N TYR A 273 -21.21 -29.76 -13.03
CA TYR A 273 -22.31 -29.42 -12.14
C TYR A 273 -23.62 -29.24 -12.92
N ALA A 274 -24.72 -29.78 -12.38
CA ALA A 274 -26.05 -29.66 -12.95
C ALA A 274 -26.64 -28.27 -12.79
N PHE A 275 -26.34 -27.61 -11.68
CA PHE A 275 -26.75 -26.25 -11.35
C PHE A 275 -25.81 -25.62 -10.32
N GLY A 276 -25.89 -24.29 -10.19
CA GLY A 276 -25.17 -23.55 -9.15
C GLY A 276 -26.02 -22.51 -8.46
N ILE A 277 -25.89 -22.41 -7.11
CA ILE A 277 -26.56 -21.40 -6.30
C ILE A 277 -25.48 -20.63 -5.54
N SER A 278 -25.55 -19.31 -5.51
CA SER A 278 -24.59 -18.49 -4.79
C SER A 278 -25.23 -17.25 -4.19
N ALA A 279 -24.75 -16.82 -3.01
CA ALA A 279 -24.87 -15.42 -2.63
C ALA A 279 -24.23 -14.55 -3.73
N PRO A 280 -24.58 -13.25 -3.87
CA PRO A 280 -24.05 -12.38 -4.93
C PRO A 280 -22.53 -12.46 -5.06
N SER A 281 -22.04 -12.95 -6.19
CA SER A 281 -20.62 -13.25 -6.43
C SER A 281 -20.30 -13.36 -7.92
N SER A 282 -19.05 -13.09 -8.26
CA SER A 282 -18.55 -13.29 -9.64
C SER A 282 -18.59 -14.76 -10.10
N VAL A 283 -18.64 -15.71 -9.16
CA VAL A 283 -18.72 -17.15 -9.47
C VAL A 283 -19.99 -17.51 -10.25
N LEU A 284 -21.06 -16.72 -10.11
CA LEU A 284 -22.28 -16.87 -10.90
C LEU A 284 -22.00 -16.73 -12.41
N PHE A 285 -21.07 -15.86 -12.78
CA PHE A 285 -20.64 -15.72 -14.17
C PHE A 285 -19.77 -16.90 -14.62
N ASP A 286 -18.93 -17.47 -13.75
CA ASP A 286 -18.15 -18.68 -14.05
C ASP A 286 -19.09 -19.86 -14.39
N LEU A 287 -20.20 -20.00 -13.67
CA LEU A 287 -21.23 -20.99 -13.98
C LEU A 287 -21.88 -20.72 -15.34
N MET A 288 -22.31 -19.47 -15.56
CA MET A 288 -23.05 -19.09 -16.77
C MET A 288 -22.24 -19.27 -18.07
N ILE A 289 -20.96 -18.85 -18.09
CA ILE A 289 -20.09 -19.01 -19.25
C ILE A 289 -19.77 -20.48 -19.56
N ASN A 290 -19.91 -21.36 -18.56
CA ASN A 290 -19.81 -22.80 -18.74
C ASN A 290 -21.16 -23.49 -19.04
N ASN A 291 -22.21 -22.70 -19.29
CA ASN A 291 -23.58 -23.15 -19.54
C ASN A 291 -24.19 -23.96 -18.39
N VAL A 292 -23.77 -23.67 -17.16
CA VAL A 292 -24.35 -24.22 -15.93
C VAL A 292 -25.47 -23.29 -15.46
N PRO A 293 -26.70 -23.76 -15.28
CA PRO A 293 -27.79 -22.95 -14.71
C PRO A 293 -27.39 -22.33 -13.38
N ALA A 294 -27.56 -21.03 -13.21
CA ALA A 294 -27.15 -20.30 -12.03
C ALA A 294 -28.31 -19.55 -11.39
N MET A 295 -28.36 -19.53 -10.05
CA MET A 295 -29.35 -18.84 -9.25
C MET A 295 -28.66 -17.99 -8.18
N VAL A 296 -29.15 -16.75 -7.99
CA VAL A 296 -28.65 -15.86 -6.93
C VAL A 296 -29.52 -15.97 -5.68
N TRP A 297 -28.88 -16.02 -4.52
CA TRP A 297 -29.56 -16.04 -3.24
C TRP A 297 -29.70 -14.63 -2.64
N GLN A 298 -30.88 -14.35 -2.06
CA GLN A 298 -31.20 -13.16 -1.28
C GLN A 298 -32.01 -13.54 -0.06
N ASP A 299 -31.81 -12.88 1.07
CA ASP A 299 -32.65 -13.05 2.26
C ASP A 299 -34.09 -12.56 2.02
N GLN A 300 -35.08 -13.18 2.70
CA GLN A 300 -36.50 -12.86 2.54
C GLN A 300 -36.84 -11.39 2.83
N GLN A 301 -36.09 -10.75 3.72
CA GLN A 301 -36.25 -9.34 4.05
C GLN A 301 -35.61 -8.39 3.01
N GLN A 302 -34.99 -8.93 1.97
CA GLN A 302 -34.34 -8.22 0.91
C GLN A 302 -33.25 -7.23 1.40
N MET A 303 -32.62 -7.56 2.53
CA MET A 303 -31.55 -6.74 3.10
C MET A 303 -30.28 -6.84 2.26
N ILE A 304 -30.08 -7.94 1.53
CA ILE A 304 -28.92 -8.15 0.65
C ILE A 304 -29.21 -7.56 -0.72
N ASP A 305 -28.43 -6.56 -1.11
CA ASP A 305 -28.52 -5.94 -2.43
C ASP A 305 -28.04 -6.90 -3.54
N ILE A 306 -28.95 -7.31 -4.41
CA ILE A 306 -28.68 -8.16 -5.58
C ILE A 306 -28.84 -7.39 -6.90
N SER A 307 -28.96 -6.07 -6.88
CA SER A 307 -29.28 -5.23 -8.06
C SER A 307 -28.41 -5.53 -9.27
N GLN A 308 -27.14 -5.86 -9.05
CA GLN A 308 -26.19 -6.23 -10.13
C GLN A 308 -26.37 -7.66 -10.65
N HIS A 309 -27.20 -8.49 -10.00
CA HIS A 309 -27.47 -9.88 -10.34
C HIS A 309 -28.98 -10.14 -10.58
N ALA A 310 -29.79 -9.07 -10.66
CA ALA A 310 -31.25 -9.16 -10.78
C ALA A 310 -31.76 -9.85 -12.06
N PHE A 311 -30.88 -10.11 -13.00
CA PHE A 311 -31.17 -10.86 -14.22
C PHE A 311 -31.13 -12.38 -14.03
N LEU A 312 -30.66 -12.86 -12.86
CA LEU A 312 -30.64 -14.28 -12.52
C LEU A 312 -31.92 -14.72 -11.81
N PRO A 313 -32.31 -16.00 -11.91
CA PRO A 313 -33.31 -16.59 -11.01
C PRO A 313 -32.95 -16.32 -9.55
N LEU A 314 -33.94 -16.06 -8.73
CA LEU A 314 -33.80 -15.64 -7.34
C LEU A 314 -34.24 -16.73 -6.38
N ALA A 315 -33.40 -17.07 -5.39
CA ALA A 315 -33.76 -17.88 -4.23
C ALA A 315 -33.90 -16.98 -3.00
N GLN A 316 -35.06 -16.96 -2.38
CA GLN A 316 -35.31 -16.26 -1.10
C GLN A 316 -35.56 -17.23 0.06
N ASN A 317 -35.80 -18.48 -0.24
CA ASN A 317 -36.04 -19.54 0.75
C ASN A 317 -35.55 -20.89 0.20
N VAL A 318 -35.59 -21.92 1.03
CA VAL A 318 -35.14 -23.26 0.65
C VAL A 318 -36.02 -23.90 -0.44
N GLN A 319 -37.32 -23.57 -0.50
CA GLN A 319 -38.23 -24.13 -1.53
C GLN A 319 -37.84 -23.62 -2.91
N ASP A 320 -37.41 -22.36 -3.02
CA ASP A 320 -36.89 -21.83 -4.29
C ASP A 320 -35.63 -22.59 -4.72
N MET A 321 -34.73 -22.89 -3.75
CA MET A 321 -33.50 -23.65 -4.02
C MET A 321 -33.82 -25.10 -4.42
N ILE A 322 -34.76 -25.76 -3.77
CA ILE A 322 -35.21 -27.12 -4.08
C ILE A 322 -35.85 -27.15 -5.49
N GLY A 323 -36.80 -26.25 -5.77
CA GLY A 323 -37.43 -26.17 -7.09
C GLY A 323 -36.45 -25.95 -8.22
N PHE A 324 -35.40 -25.14 -7.98
CA PHE A 324 -34.31 -24.93 -8.93
C PHE A 324 -33.44 -26.19 -9.08
N ALA A 325 -33.13 -26.88 -8.02
CA ALA A 325 -32.34 -28.11 -8.06
C ALA A 325 -33.08 -29.23 -8.85
N GLU A 326 -34.40 -29.32 -8.73
CA GLU A 326 -35.22 -30.30 -9.46
C GLU A 326 -35.34 -29.96 -10.96
N HIS A 327 -35.45 -28.68 -11.30
CA HIS A 327 -35.72 -28.23 -12.68
C HIS A 327 -34.79 -27.10 -13.15
N PRO A 328 -33.46 -27.26 -13.10
CA PRO A 328 -32.54 -26.14 -13.33
C PRO A 328 -32.61 -25.54 -14.74
N LYS A 329 -32.91 -26.36 -15.75
CA LYS A 329 -32.97 -25.91 -17.15
C LYS A 329 -34.22 -25.14 -17.52
N SER A 330 -35.32 -25.33 -16.77
CA SER A 330 -36.61 -24.64 -17.03
C SER A 330 -36.63 -23.21 -16.48
N ILE A 331 -35.76 -22.91 -15.52
CA ILE A 331 -35.70 -21.61 -14.82
C ILE A 331 -34.59 -20.72 -15.41
N ALA A 332 -33.47 -21.31 -15.94
CA ALA A 332 -32.40 -20.57 -16.58
C ALA A 332 -32.81 -20.14 -18.00
N THR A 333 -33.35 -18.95 -18.15
CA THR A 333 -33.93 -18.45 -19.40
C THR A 333 -32.87 -17.98 -20.42
N SER A 334 -33.23 -18.05 -21.72
CA SER A 334 -32.43 -17.54 -22.86
C SER A 334 -32.09 -16.03 -22.74
N SER A 335 -32.81 -15.26 -21.96
CA SER A 335 -32.55 -13.84 -21.70
C SER A 335 -31.19 -13.59 -21.02
N THR A 336 -30.69 -14.54 -20.25
CA THR A 336 -29.45 -14.47 -19.49
C THR A 336 -28.21 -14.40 -20.41
N ASN A 337 -28.20 -15.20 -21.48
CA ASN A 337 -27.08 -15.17 -22.45
C ASN A 337 -27.06 -13.90 -23.27
N GLN A 338 -28.22 -13.33 -23.59
CA GLN A 338 -28.32 -12.06 -24.31
C GLN A 338 -27.84 -10.88 -23.48
N GLN A 339 -28.10 -10.90 -22.17
CA GLN A 339 -27.63 -9.88 -21.23
C GLN A 339 -26.10 -10.00 -20.98
N LEU A 340 -25.58 -11.22 -20.90
CA LEU A 340 -24.12 -11.43 -20.78
C LEU A 340 -23.39 -10.87 -21.99
N SER A 341 -23.83 -11.16 -23.21
CA SER A 341 -23.20 -10.69 -24.44
C SER A 341 -23.28 -9.16 -24.61
N ALA A 342 -24.28 -8.52 -24.03
CA ALA A 342 -24.42 -7.05 -24.02
C ALA A 342 -23.45 -6.36 -23.05
N VAL A 343 -23.02 -7.05 -22.01
CA VAL A 343 -22.21 -6.50 -20.92
C VAL A 343 -20.73 -6.90 -21.05
N PHE A 344 -20.44 -8.12 -21.48
CA PHE A 344 -19.10 -8.67 -21.53
C PHE A 344 -18.60 -8.88 -22.96
N ARG A 345 -17.30 -8.70 -23.13
CA ARG A 345 -16.61 -9.03 -24.36
C ARG A 345 -16.38 -10.54 -24.47
N ASP A 346 -16.26 -11.03 -25.71
CA ASP A 346 -15.88 -12.43 -25.92
C ASP A 346 -14.42 -12.70 -25.51
N GLU A 347 -14.09 -13.96 -25.30
CA GLU A 347 -12.79 -14.41 -24.81
C GLU A 347 -11.61 -14.01 -25.72
N GLU A 348 -11.79 -14.12 -27.03
CA GLU A 348 -10.75 -13.79 -28.04
C GLU A 348 -10.45 -12.30 -28.00
N GLN A 349 -11.48 -11.46 -27.91
CA GLN A 349 -11.33 -10.02 -27.80
C GLN A 349 -10.67 -9.62 -26.47
N ILE A 350 -11.00 -10.29 -25.35
CA ILE A 350 -10.34 -10.08 -24.05
C ILE A 350 -8.84 -10.38 -24.18
N SER A 351 -8.50 -11.56 -24.69
CA SER A 351 -7.11 -11.99 -24.87
C SER A 351 -6.33 -11.02 -25.78
N LEU A 352 -6.95 -10.61 -26.90
CA LEU A 352 -6.36 -9.67 -27.84
C LEU A 352 -6.08 -8.31 -27.20
N ASN A 353 -7.05 -7.74 -26.47
CA ASN A 353 -6.93 -6.45 -25.81
C ASN A 353 -5.73 -6.41 -24.84
N TYR A 354 -5.62 -7.43 -23.97
CA TYR A 354 -4.51 -7.50 -23.03
C TYR A 354 -3.17 -7.76 -23.73
N THR A 355 -3.10 -8.67 -24.70
CA THR A 355 -1.88 -8.93 -25.48
C THR A 355 -1.36 -7.64 -26.10
N GLN A 356 -2.23 -6.89 -26.69
CA GLN A 356 -1.93 -5.66 -27.37
C GLN A 356 -1.43 -4.58 -26.41
N LEU A 357 -2.12 -4.36 -25.28
CA LEU A 357 -1.68 -3.42 -24.25
C LEU A 357 -0.29 -3.78 -23.73
N LEU A 358 -0.07 -5.05 -23.34
CA LEU A 358 1.18 -5.49 -22.74
C LEU A 358 2.35 -5.44 -23.73
N ALA A 359 2.13 -5.79 -24.99
CA ALA A 359 3.12 -5.66 -26.06
C ALA A 359 3.56 -4.19 -26.23
N LYS A 360 2.60 -3.26 -26.31
CA LYS A 360 2.87 -1.82 -26.42
C LYS A 360 3.70 -1.31 -25.25
N LEU A 361 3.29 -1.62 -24.02
CA LEU A 361 3.98 -1.14 -22.79
C LEU A 361 5.37 -1.76 -22.63
N SER A 362 5.63 -2.89 -23.27
CA SER A 362 6.93 -3.56 -23.31
C SER A 362 7.85 -3.06 -24.42
N GLY A 363 7.43 -2.05 -25.18
CA GLY A 363 8.19 -1.55 -26.35
C GLY A 363 8.25 -2.53 -27.52
N ARG A 364 7.36 -3.53 -27.56
CA ARG A 364 7.25 -4.49 -28.66
C ARG A 364 6.21 -3.98 -29.66
N SER A 365 6.51 -4.12 -30.94
CA SER A 365 5.68 -3.61 -32.01
C SER A 365 4.27 -4.23 -31.95
N SER A 366 3.26 -3.42 -31.75
CA SER A 366 1.87 -3.79 -31.99
C SER A 366 1.22 -2.66 -32.77
N SER A 367 0.51 -3.02 -33.82
CA SER A 367 -0.17 -2.12 -34.77
C SER A 367 -1.40 -1.42 -34.20
N ILE A 368 -1.47 -1.19 -32.85
CA ILE A 368 -2.64 -0.61 -32.24
C ILE A 368 -2.41 0.85 -31.93
N HIS A 369 -3.22 1.65 -32.57
CA HIS A 369 -3.59 2.95 -32.07
C HIS A 369 -4.59 2.79 -30.91
N LEU A 370 -4.07 2.67 -29.67
CA LEU A 370 -4.83 3.12 -28.51
C LEU A 370 -4.89 4.64 -28.67
N VAL A 371 -5.97 5.14 -29.26
CA VAL A 371 -6.24 6.57 -29.29
C VAL A 371 -6.39 7.00 -27.85
N PRO A 372 -5.52 7.87 -27.31
CA PRO A 372 -5.84 8.57 -26.09
C PRO A 372 -7.14 9.31 -26.40
N VAL A 373 -8.19 9.06 -25.62
CA VAL A 373 -9.37 9.91 -25.69
C VAL A 373 -8.87 11.29 -25.28
N GLU A 374 -8.90 12.24 -26.22
CA GLU A 374 -8.62 13.64 -25.96
C GLU A 374 -9.43 14.05 -24.72
N PRO A 375 -8.84 14.77 -23.76
CA PRO A 375 -9.59 15.24 -22.61
C PRO A 375 -10.68 16.17 -23.15
N SER A 376 -11.93 15.69 -23.16
CA SER A 376 -13.07 16.57 -23.35
C SER A 376 -12.99 17.64 -22.28
N GLU A 377 -13.11 18.91 -22.69
CA GLU A 377 -13.14 20.12 -21.88
C GLU A 377 -14.20 20.00 -20.77
N LEU A 378 -13.86 19.37 -19.67
CA LEU A 378 -14.55 19.51 -18.41
C LEU A 378 -13.58 20.20 -17.48
N SER A 379 -13.87 21.45 -17.18
CA SER A 379 -13.21 22.28 -16.16
C SER A 379 -13.41 21.70 -14.75
N ILE A 380 -12.83 20.54 -14.49
CA ILE A 380 -12.72 19.97 -13.15
C ILE A 380 -11.25 20.11 -12.78
N SER A 381 -10.99 20.68 -11.63
CA SER A 381 -9.68 20.97 -11.08
C SER A 381 -8.71 19.84 -11.41
N GLN A 382 -7.76 20.12 -12.29
CA GLN A 382 -6.72 19.18 -12.67
C GLN A 382 -5.94 18.83 -11.41
N LYS A 383 -5.68 17.55 -11.17
CA LYS A 383 -4.81 17.14 -10.07
C LYS A 383 -3.43 17.76 -10.25
N ILE A 384 -2.83 18.21 -9.17
CA ILE A 384 -1.42 18.62 -9.19
C ILE A 384 -0.58 17.37 -9.41
N ARG A 385 0.19 17.36 -10.49
CA ARG A 385 1.12 16.27 -10.85
C ARG A 385 2.48 16.55 -10.25
N ILE A 386 2.92 15.66 -9.37
CA ILE A 386 4.14 15.84 -8.59
C ILE A 386 5.17 14.80 -8.98
N LEU A 387 6.37 15.25 -9.28
CA LEU A 387 7.52 14.40 -9.41
C LEU A 387 8.35 14.47 -8.11
N LEU A 388 8.40 13.38 -7.35
CA LEU A 388 9.21 13.28 -6.14
C LEU A 388 10.60 12.77 -6.47
N MET A 389 11.63 13.50 -6.08
CA MET A 389 13.03 13.13 -6.24
C MET A 389 13.69 12.95 -4.88
N ALA A 390 14.19 11.76 -4.61
CA ALA A 390 14.86 11.45 -3.35
C ALA A 390 15.98 10.43 -3.57
N PRO A 391 17.01 10.41 -2.70
CA PRO A 391 18.11 9.42 -2.80
C PRO A 391 17.65 8.01 -2.45
N ALA A 392 16.59 7.89 -1.64
CA ALA A 392 15.98 6.63 -1.21
C ALA A 392 14.60 6.88 -0.63
N VAL A 393 13.81 5.80 -0.43
CA VAL A 393 12.56 5.86 0.34
C VAL A 393 12.93 5.91 1.83
N THR A 394 13.29 7.12 2.27
CA THR A 394 13.66 7.38 3.66
C THR A 394 12.43 7.64 4.53
N PRO A 395 12.54 7.54 5.88
CA PRO A 395 11.48 8.01 6.77
C PRO A 395 11.05 9.45 6.47
N THR A 396 11.99 10.35 6.21
CA THR A 396 11.74 11.75 5.84
C THR A 396 10.81 11.87 4.61
N LEU A 397 11.09 11.12 3.55
CA LEU A 397 10.23 11.11 2.35
C LEU A 397 8.85 10.51 2.65
N SER A 398 8.81 9.44 3.45
CA SER A 398 7.57 8.75 3.81
C SER A 398 6.65 9.64 4.62
N ILE A 399 7.13 10.21 5.72
CA ILE A 399 6.32 11.05 6.61
C ILE A 399 6.06 12.46 6.07
N GLY A 400 6.99 13.00 5.28
CA GLY A 400 6.84 14.33 4.70
C GLY A 400 5.88 14.39 3.51
N PHE A 401 5.82 13.33 2.70
CA PHE A 401 5.09 13.37 1.43
C PHE A 401 4.25 12.13 1.14
N ILE A 402 4.82 10.91 1.17
CA ILE A 402 4.13 9.69 0.72
C ILE A 402 2.84 9.48 1.52
N LYS A 403 2.94 9.56 2.85
CA LYS A 403 1.79 9.33 3.73
C LYS A 403 0.75 10.45 3.67
N PRO A 404 1.13 11.74 3.74
CA PRO A 404 0.18 12.83 3.56
C PRO A 404 -0.55 12.78 2.22
N PHE A 405 0.14 12.43 1.13
CA PHE A 405 -0.48 12.35 -0.20
C PHE A 405 -1.57 11.29 -0.34
N ARG A 406 -1.64 10.31 0.58
CA ARG A 406 -2.75 9.36 0.62
C ARG A 406 -4.08 10.05 0.89
N PHE A 407 -4.11 10.98 1.83
CA PHE A 407 -5.34 11.67 2.23
C PHE A 407 -5.84 12.65 1.15
N ILE A 408 -4.94 13.12 0.31
CA ILE A 408 -5.24 14.06 -0.78
C ILE A 408 -5.05 13.42 -2.16
N SER A 409 -5.14 12.10 -2.26
CA SER A 409 -4.97 11.36 -3.51
C SER A 409 -5.98 11.75 -4.61
N HIS A 410 -7.08 12.38 -4.23
CA HIS A 410 -8.06 12.96 -5.16
C HIS A 410 -7.63 14.34 -5.70
N LEU A 411 -6.66 15.00 -5.07
CA LEU A 411 -6.16 16.32 -5.43
C LEU A 411 -4.76 16.30 -6.03
N VAL A 412 -3.95 15.29 -5.69
CA VAL A 412 -2.58 15.17 -6.16
C VAL A 412 -2.33 13.80 -6.79
N GLU A 413 -1.43 13.78 -7.75
CA GLU A 413 -0.85 12.58 -8.33
C GLU A 413 0.67 12.68 -8.25
N TYR A 414 1.37 11.64 -7.86
CA TYR A 414 2.82 11.71 -7.79
C TYR A 414 3.50 10.45 -8.32
N LYS A 415 4.73 10.61 -8.80
CA LYS A 415 5.66 9.54 -9.13
C LYS A 415 6.99 9.82 -8.43
N LEU A 416 7.67 8.76 -8.00
CA LEU A 416 8.98 8.85 -7.38
C LEU A 416 10.07 8.54 -8.40
N ILE A 417 11.10 9.38 -8.47
CA ILE A 417 12.30 9.13 -9.27
C ILE A 417 13.54 9.00 -8.41
N HIS A 418 14.44 8.17 -8.89
CA HIS A 418 15.77 7.97 -8.35
C HIS A 418 16.79 8.09 -9.48
N THR A 419 17.90 8.69 -9.17
CA THR A 419 18.87 9.06 -10.19
C THR A 419 20.03 8.09 -10.36
N THR A 420 20.21 7.15 -9.45
CA THR A 420 21.26 6.11 -9.55
C THR A 420 20.85 5.01 -10.53
N GLY A 421 20.52 5.37 -11.76
CA GLY A 421 20.24 4.41 -12.83
C GLY A 421 21.53 3.97 -13.52
N THR A 422 21.59 2.71 -13.95
CA THR A 422 22.73 2.10 -14.63
C THR A 422 22.65 2.20 -16.17
N ASP A 423 21.78 3.04 -16.71
CA ASP A 423 21.53 3.16 -18.15
C ASP A 423 22.55 4.10 -18.83
N SER A 424 23.85 3.79 -18.74
CA SER A 424 24.87 4.48 -19.52
C SER A 424 25.02 3.82 -20.90
N HIS A 425 25.05 4.63 -21.96
CA HIS A 425 25.50 4.18 -23.27
C HIS A 425 27.03 4.05 -23.26
N GLU A 426 27.59 3.27 -24.18
CA GLU A 426 29.03 3.16 -24.34
C GLU A 426 29.64 4.55 -24.54
N GLY A 427 30.60 4.94 -23.68
CA GLY A 427 31.27 6.27 -23.71
C GLY A 427 30.52 7.40 -22.97
N GLU A 428 29.33 7.16 -22.45
CA GLU A 428 28.54 8.17 -21.70
C GLU A 428 28.90 8.15 -20.20
N SER A 429 29.14 9.32 -19.62
CA SER A 429 29.32 9.42 -18.18
C SER A 429 27.99 9.09 -17.45
N GLY A 430 28.05 8.46 -16.29
CA GLY A 430 26.85 8.18 -15.49
C GLY A 430 26.01 9.43 -15.17
N LYS A 431 26.61 10.61 -15.20
CA LYS A 431 25.94 11.90 -15.02
C LYS A 431 25.10 12.30 -16.24
N GLU A 432 25.62 12.11 -17.46
CA GLU A 432 24.89 12.40 -18.70
C GLU A 432 23.73 11.43 -18.91
N ALA A 433 23.97 10.14 -18.66
CA ALA A 433 22.92 9.12 -18.69
C ALA A 433 21.77 9.46 -17.74
N ASN A 434 22.08 9.92 -16.54
CA ASN A 434 21.09 10.30 -15.56
C ASN A 434 20.32 11.57 -15.94
N ALA A 435 20.99 12.60 -16.45
CA ALA A 435 20.35 13.82 -16.93
C ALA A 435 19.38 13.52 -18.09
N ARG A 436 19.79 12.68 -19.04
CA ARG A 436 18.96 12.24 -20.17
C ARG A 436 17.72 11.45 -19.69
N ARG A 437 17.90 10.57 -18.70
CA ARG A 437 16.78 9.82 -18.09
C ARG A 437 15.80 10.76 -17.39
N CYS A 438 16.29 11.70 -16.59
CA CYS A 438 15.45 12.69 -15.91
C CYS A 438 14.67 13.54 -16.91
N LYS A 439 15.32 13.99 -18.03
CA LYS A 439 14.63 14.70 -19.10
C LYS A 439 13.51 13.88 -19.71
N LYS A 440 13.77 12.61 -20.06
CA LYS A 440 12.77 11.70 -20.61
C LYS A 440 11.59 11.52 -19.64
N ILE A 441 11.85 11.41 -18.35
CA ILE A 441 10.80 11.27 -17.32
C ILE A 441 9.96 12.54 -17.25
N ILE A 442 10.58 13.71 -17.20
CA ILE A 442 9.86 14.99 -17.18
C ILE A 442 9.00 15.14 -18.44
N ASP A 443 9.56 14.87 -19.62
CA ASP A 443 8.84 14.99 -20.89
C ASP A 443 7.65 13.99 -21.00
N SER A 444 7.77 12.80 -20.42
CA SER A 444 6.72 11.79 -20.47
C SER A 444 5.66 11.98 -19.39
N TYR A 445 6.02 12.46 -18.21
CA TYR A 445 5.11 12.62 -17.08
C TYR A 445 4.48 14.00 -17.03
N CYS A 446 5.15 15.04 -17.55
CA CYS A 446 4.72 16.45 -17.53
C CYS A 446 4.25 16.88 -16.12
N PRO A 447 5.13 16.88 -15.11
CA PRO A 447 4.75 17.29 -13.76
C PRO A 447 4.50 18.80 -13.69
N ASP A 448 3.61 19.23 -12.77
CA ASP A 448 3.44 20.62 -12.41
C ASP A 448 4.50 21.07 -11.41
N VAL A 449 4.93 20.14 -10.54
CA VAL A 449 5.89 20.38 -9.47
C VAL A 449 6.92 19.28 -9.39
N LEU A 450 8.20 19.66 -9.28
CA LEU A 450 9.30 18.79 -8.88
C LEU A 450 9.62 19.05 -7.40
N ILE A 451 9.49 18.04 -6.54
CA ILE A 451 9.90 18.11 -5.13
C ILE A 451 11.21 17.32 -4.98
N MET A 452 12.27 18.00 -4.60
CA MET A 452 13.57 17.42 -4.28
C MET A 452 13.72 17.22 -2.77
N CYS A 453 13.48 15.98 -2.29
CA CYS A 453 13.55 15.66 -0.86
C CYS A 453 14.99 15.29 -0.47
N ARG A 454 15.70 16.18 0.22
CA ARG A 454 17.10 15.99 0.65
C ARG A 454 18.03 15.56 -0.49
N TYR A 455 17.66 15.84 -1.71
CA TYR A 455 18.42 15.45 -2.89
C TYR A 455 19.60 16.40 -3.12
N ALA A 456 20.80 15.87 -3.26
CA ALA A 456 22.02 16.66 -3.28
C ALA A 456 23.07 16.14 -4.27
N ASN A 457 22.64 15.48 -5.34
CA ASN A 457 23.57 15.08 -6.41
C ASN A 457 23.81 16.24 -7.38
N LYS A 458 24.99 16.28 -8.00
CA LYS A 458 25.40 17.40 -8.88
C LYS A 458 24.49 17.60 -10.10
N ASP A 459 23.84 16.56 -10.59
CA ASP A 459 22.90 16.60 -11.70
C ASP A 459 21.55 17.25 -11.35
N ALA A 460 21.20 17.35 -10.05
CA ALA A 460 19.99 18.04 -9.62
C ALA A 460 19.95 19.52 -10.00
N VAL A 461 21.11 20.17 -10.07
CA VAL A 461 21.22 21.56 -10.53
C VAL A 461 20.78 21.71 -12.00
N GLN A 462 21.19 20.76 -12.84
CA GLN A 462 20.80 20.73 -14.26
C GLN A 462 19.32 20.41 -14.41
N LEU A 463 18.81 19.50 -13.59
CA LEU A 463 17.39 19.16 -13.58
C LEU A 463 16.53 20.36 -13.14
N SER A 464 16.94 21.09 -12.11
CA SER A 464 16.28 22.33 -11.69
C SER A 464 16.23 23.38 -12.80
N ALA A 465 17.32 23.54 -13.56
CA ALA A 465 17.33 24.44 -14.71
C ALA A 465 16.35 23.98 -15.82
N LEU A 466 16.33 22.69 -16.14
CA LEU A 466 15.37 22.11 -17.09
C LEU A 466 13.90 22.31 -16.66
N CYS A 467 13.61 22.19 -15.37
CA CYS A 467 12.27 22.45 -14.84
C CYS A 467 11.85 23.92 -15.08
N LYS A 468 12.76 24.85 -14.85
CA LYS A 468 12.50 26.27 -15.12
C LYS A 468 12.23 26.56 -16.61
N GLU A 469 12.99 25.94 -17.52
CA GLU A 469 12.75 26.07 -18.97
C GLU A 469 11.35 25.57 -19.38
N LYS A 470 10.76 24.67 -18.61
CA LYS A 470 9.45 24.05 -18.87
C LYS A 470 8.32 24.55 -17.98
N ASP A 471 8.54 25.63 -17.25
CA ASP A 471 7.60 26.20 -16.25
C ASP A 471 7.14 25.19 -15.18
N ILE A 472 7.98 24.23 -14.85
CA ILE A 472 7.74 23.27 -13.75
C ILE A 472 8.27 23.91 -12.47
N LYS A 473 7.43 24.05 -11.46
CA LYS A 473 7.82 24.62 -10.17
C LYS A 473 8.74 23.67 -9.40
N VAL A 474 9.78 24.20 -8.78
CA VAL A 474 10.78 23.40 -8.04
C VAL A 474 10.67 23.71 -6.55
N VAL A 475 10.39 22.66 -5.76
CA VAL A 475 10.41 22.69 -4.29
C VAL A 475 11.63 21.93 -3.79
N TYR A 476 12.44 22.57 -2.94
CA TYR A 476 13.50 21.88 -2.22
C TYR A 476 13.07 21.63 -0.78
N TYR A 477 13.01 20.36 -0.40
CA TYR A 477 12.65 19.95 0.98
C TYR A 477 13.87 19.56 1.78
N ILE A 478 14.00 20.12 2.98
CA ILE A 478 15.07 19.87 3.93
C ILE A 478 14.53 19.86 5.36
N ASP A 479 14.94 18.88 6.15
CA ASP A 479 14.46 18.65 7.53
C ASP A 479 15.55 18.79 8.61
N ASP A 480 16.81 18.89 8.22
CA ASP A 480 17.97 19.13 9.07
C ASP A 480 18.91 20.17 8.46
N LEU A 481 19.82 20.74 9.25
CA LEU A 481 20.82 21.70 8.79
C LEU A 481 21.96 21.01 7.99
N LEU A 482 21.60 20.35 6.86
CA LEU A 482 22.49 19.44 6.12
C LEU A 482 23.65 20.14 5.40
N PHE A 483 23.59 21.45 5.20
CA PHE A 483 24.64 22.25 4.56
C PHE A 483 25.66 22.82 5.56
N GLU A 484 25.36 22.71 6.85
CA GLU A 484 26.27 23.12 7.93
C GLU A 484 26.14 22.10 9.10
N PRO A 485 26.55 20.86 8.88
CA PRO A 485 26.46 19.83 9.91
C PRO A 485 27.43 20.13 11.05
N SER A 486 27.08 19.71 12.26
CA SER A 486 27.99 19.81 13.41
C SER A 486 28.81 18.53 13.55
N PRO A 487 30.15 18.62 13.71
CA PRO A 487 30.97 17.45 13.99
C PRO A 487 30.62 16.80 15.33
N ASP A 488 30.13 17.59 16.29
CA ASP A 488 29.74 17.09 17.63
C ASP A 488 28.37 16.40 17.65
N ALA A 489 27.63 16.41 16.54
CA ALA A 489 26.30 15.83 16.44
C ALA A 489 26.21 14.61 15.51
N LEU A 490 27.26 14.30 14.79
CA LEU A 490 27.29 13.27 13.74
C LEU A 490 28.57 12.43 13.83
N ASP A 491 28.48 11.17 13.43
CA ASP A 491 29.69 10.39 13.15
C ASP A 491 30.52 11.01 11.98
N GLU A 492 31.81 10.76 12.00
CA GLU A 492 32.77 11.37 11.05
C GLU A 492 32.38 11.12 9.57
N ASN A 493 31.94 9.92 9.24
CA ASN A 493 31.57 9.56 7.86
C ASN A 493 30.35 10.36 7.39
N LYS A 494 29.34 10.52 8.26
CA LYS A 494 28.18 11.34 7.94
C LYS A 494 28.54 12.81 7.83
N TYR A 495 29.34 13.32 8.75
CA TYR A 495 29.80 14.70 8.72
C TYR A 495 30.51 15.03 7.39
N LEU A 496 31.50 14.23 7.01
CA LEU A 496 32.24 14.42 5.75
C LEU A 496 31.33 14.31 4.51
N ASN A 497 30.37 13.42 4.54
CA ASN A 497 29.40 13.27 3.46
C ASN A 497 28.51 14.52 3.30
N TYR A 498 28.05 15.12 4.38
CA TYR A 498 27.28 16.35 4.33
C TYR A 498 28.12 17.53 3.86
N ILE A 499 29.33 17.68 4.37
CA ILE A 499 30.26 18.75 3.91
C ILE A 499 30.48 18.68 2.40
N LYS A 500 30.70 17.50 1.83
CA LYS A 500 30.85 17.31 0.38
C LYS A 500 29.60 17.72 -0.42
N ARG A 501 28.43 17.60 0.15
CA ARG A 501 27.15 17.91 -0.49
C ARG A 501 26.66 19.34 -0.25
N ALA A 502 27.16 20.01 0.76
CA ALA A 502 26.73 21.35 1.17
C ALA A 502 26.67 22.37 0.02
N PRO A 503 27.69 22.49 -0.87
CA PRO A 503 27.61 23.43 -1.98
C PRO A 503 26.45 23.16 -2.94
N VAL A 504 26.14 21.88 -3.22
CA VAL A 504 25.04 21.49 -4.09
C VAL A 504 23.69 21.79 -3.41
N ILE A 505 23.57 21.50 -2.12
CA ILE A 505 22.36 21.80 -1.33
C ILE A 505 22.08 23.31 -1.36
N LEU A 506 23.09 24.13 -1.09
CA LEU A 506 22.96 25.60 -1.09
C LEU A 506 22.58 26.15 -2.47
N ASP A 507 23.16 25.60 -3.54
CA ASP A 507 22.83 26.01 -4.91
C ASP A 507 21.37 25.61 -5.29
N LEU A 508 20.93 24.42 -4.92
CA LEU A 508 19.56 23.96 -5.13
C LEU A 508 18.54 24.79 -4.34
N ILE A 509 18.84 25.11 -3.08
CA ILE A 509 18.01 25.98 -2.25
C ILE A 509 17.86 27.36 -2.93
N LYS A 510 18.95 27.96 -3.35
CA LYS A 510 18.92 29.29 -4.00
C LYS A 510 18.16 29.30 -5.33
N LYS A 511 18.13 28.19 -6.03
CA LYS A 511 17.50 28.06 -7.36
C LYS A 511 16.07 27.53 -7.33
N SER A 512 15.59 27.00 -6.22
CA SER A 512 14.21 26.53 -6.09
C SER A 512 13.20 27.67 -6.05
N ASP A 513 11.96 27.42 -6.46
CA ASP A 513 10.89 28.41 -6.38
C ASP A 513 10.35 28.51 -4.95
N LEU A 514 10.48 27.42 -4.18
CA LEU A 514 10.07 27.33 -2.79
C LEU A 514 11.02 26.41 -2.02
N VAL A 515 11.42 26.83 -0.83
CA VAL A 515 12.09 25.97 0.15
C VAL A 515 11.08 25.56 1.22
N TYR A 516 10.90 24.26 1.40
CA TYR A 516 10.04 23.72 2.44
C TYR A 516 10.88 23.01 3.50
N CYS A 517 10.71 23.34 4.78
CA CYS A 517 11.52 22.79 5.85
C CYS A 517 10.67 22.37 7.07
N SER A 518 11.29 21.65 8.00
CA SER A 518 10.59 20.97 9.09
C SER A 518 10.28 21.83 10.32
N THR A 519 11.05 22.90 10.57
CA THR A 519 10.93 23.70 11.80
C THR A 519 11.10 25.19 11.57
N PRO A 520 10.53 26.04 12.44
CA PRO A 520 10.77 27.47 12.40
C PRO A 520 12.25 27.85 12.59
N ALA A 521 12.97 27.13 13.46
CA ALA A 521 14.38 27.37 13.69
C ALA A 521 15.19 27.11 12.42
N LEU A 522 14.94 26.00 11.71
CA LEU A 522 15.57 25.70 10.43
C LEU A 522 15.23 26.74 9.36
N SER A 523 13.97 27.21 9.33
CA SER A 523 13.53 28.27 8.40
C SER A 523 14.33 29.57 8.59
N LYS A 524 14.56 29.97 9.84
CA LYS A 524 15.40 31.15 10.17
C LYS A 524 16.83 30.98 9.70
N GLU A 525 17.42 29.83 9.97
CA GLU A 525 18.81 29.51 9.55
C GLU A 525 18.95 29.51 8.03
N LEU A 526 18.00 28.92 7.34
CA LEU A 526 17.93 28.92 5.86
C LEU A 526 17.83 30.34 5.31
N ALA A 527 16.96 31.17 5.88
CA ALA A 527 16.79 32.55 5.43
C ALA A 527 18.08 33.37 5.58
N VAL A 528 18.76 33.25 6.72
CA VAL A 528 20.02 33.94 6.99
C VAL A 528 21.13 33.47 6.04
N THR A 529 21.30 32.15 5.88
CA THR A 529 22.42 31.56 5.13
C THR A 529 22.23 31.70 3.63
N THR A 530 21.01 31.53 3.11
CA THR A 530 20.76 31.46 1.67
C THR A 530 20.16 32.73 1.08
N GLN A 531 19.62 33.62 1.92
CA GLN A 531 18.86 34.80 1.53
C GLN A 531 17.65 34.49 0.63
N HIS A 532 17.18 33.24 0.65
CA HIS A 532 16.01 32.83 -0.11
C HIS A 532 14.75 33.48 0.48
N ARG A 533 13.87 34.01 -0.36
CA ARG A 533 12.71 34.79 0.10
C ARG A 533 11.45 33.93 0.33
N ASN A 534 11.35 32.80 -0.35
CA ASN A 534 10.19 31.92 -0.27
C ASN A 534 10.53 30.65 0.50
N ILE A 535 10.58 30.77 1.84
CA ILE A 535 10.87 29.65 2.74
C ILE A 535 9.65 29.42 3.62
N HIS A 536 9.09 28.20 3.57
CA HIS A 536 7.99 27.79 4.39
C HIS A 536 8.42 26.63 5.28
N PHE A 537 7.93 26.62 6.49
CA PHE A 537 8.11 25.50 7.40
C PHE A 537 6.78 24.80 7.66
N GLY A 538 6.84 23.52 7.88
CA GLY A 538 5.70 22.70 8.23
C GLY A 538 5.98 21.74 9.34
N LYS A 539 4.92 21.30 10.00
CA LYS A 539 5.03 20.24 10.99
C LYS A 539 5.35 18.93 10.28
N ILE A 540 6.27 18.16 10.82
CA ILE A 540 6.48 16.78 10.41
C ILE A 540 5.42 15.94 11.11
N CYS A 541 4.70 15.15 10.35
CA CYS A 541 3.70 14.26 10.91
C CYS A 541 4.25 12.90 11.19
N LEU A 542 3.69 12.34 12.21
CA LEU A 542 3.77 10.92 12.39
C LEU A 542 2.64 10.22 11.66
N SER A 543 3.00 9.17 11.00
CA SER A 543 2.03 8.28 10.38
C SER A 543 1.62 7.17 11.33
N VAL A 544 1.05 7.51 12.42
CA VAL A 544 0.22 6.54 13.15
C VAL A 544 -1.20 6.95 12.90
N ASP A 545 -1.98 6.02 12.37
CA ASP A 545 -3.41 6.17 12.27
C ASP A 545 -3.93 6.54 13.68
N PRO A 546 -4.55 7.70 13.86
CA PRO A 546 -5.09 8.08 15.15
C PRO A 546 -6.03 7.03 15.75
N ASP A 547 -6.74 6.29 14.89
CA ASP A 547 -7.61 5.18 15.30
C ASP A 547 -6.84 3.97 15.85
N LEU A 548 -5.53 3.89 15.64
CA LEU A 548 -4.66 2.86 16.19
C LEU A 548 -3.95 3.29 17.49
N ILE A 549 -4.16 4.51 17.95
CA ILE A 549 -3.67 4.99 19.23
C ILE A 549 -4.57 4.41 20.33
N HIS A 550 -4.32 3.18 20.71
CA HIS A 550 -4.98 2.57 21.86
C HIS A 550 -4.12 2.77 23.09
N PHE A 551 -4.68 3.37 24.10
CA PHE A 551 -4.05 3.51 25.39
C PHE A 551 -3.75 2.12 25.99
N GLN A 552 -2.49 1.77 26.15
CA GLN A 552 -2.05 0.51 26.75
C GLN A 552 -1.34 0.78 28.06
N THR A 553 -1.83 0.18 29.15
CA THR A 553 -1.24 0.32 30.48
C THR A 553 -0.17 -0.72 30.80
N ASN A 554 0.05 -1.70 29.90
CA ASN A 554 1.02 -2.77 30.13
C ASN A 554 2.39 -2.40 29.53
N ARG A 555 3.15 -1.56 30.26
CA ARG A 555 4.52 -1.17 29.92
C ARG A 555 5.52 -2.02 30.69
N LYS A 556 6.72 -2.17 30.13
CA LYS A 556 7.88 -2.80 30.78
C LYS A 556 8.72 -1.74 31.47
N LYS A 557 9.43 -2.13 32.52
CA LYS A 557 10.42 -1.28 33.21
C LYS A 557 11.67 -1.12 32.32
N VAL A 558 11.53 -0.35 31.26
CA VAL A 558 12.55 -0.14 30.25
C VAL A 558 12.67 1.35 29.93
N ILE A 559 13.91 1.84 29.97
CA ILE A 559 14.31 3.10 29.35
C ILE A 559 14.73 2.79 27.93
N GLY A 560 14.19 3.51 26.95
CA GLY A 560 14.48 3.28 25.54
C GLY A 560 15.02 4.51 24.83
N TYR A 561 15.93 4.29 23.88
CA TYR A 561 16.44 5.31 23.00
C TYR A 561 16.49 4.83 21.55
N THR A 562 16.07 5.70 20.64
CA THR A 562 16.21 5.46 19.19
C THR A 562 17.22 6.44 18.59
N GLY A 563 18.21 5.93 17.86
CA GLY A 563 19.23 6.79 17.27
C GLY A 563 19.97 6.17 16.09
N PHE A 564 20.24 7.02 15.08
CA PHE A 564 20.96 6.63 13.89
C PHE A 564 22.19 7.53 13.72
N GLY A 565 23.33 7.12 14.33
CA GLY A 565 24.57 7.90 14.35
C GLY A 565 24.52 9.16 15.22
N HIS A 566 23.86 9.04 16.38
CA HIS A 566 23.73 10.08 17.40
C HIS A 566 24.27 9.58 18.75
N THR A 567 25.44 8.96 18.75
CA THR A 567 26.05 8.36 19.93
C THR A 567 26.35 9.42 20.97
N GLN A 568 26.89 10.57 20.58
CA GLN A 568 27.24 11.67 21.47
C GLN A 568 26.03 12.26 22.21
N ASP A 569 24.86 12.33 21.56
CA ASP A 569 23.63 12.75 22.23
C ASP A 569 23.27 11.80 23.39
N LEU A 570 23.46 10.48 23.22
CA LEU A 570 23.25 9.49 24.30
C LEU A 570 24.31 9.61 25.40
N GLU A 571 25.56 9.78 25.02
CA GLU A 571 26.69 9.94 25.97
C GLU A 571 26.48 11.12 26.89
N SER A 572 25.82 12.20 26.47
CA SER A 572 25.54 13.39 27.28
C SER A 572 24.69 13.12 28.51
N VAL A 573 23.96 12.01 28.57
CA VAL A 573 23.10 11.61 29.70
C VAL A 573 23.45 10.22 30.23
N GLU A 574 24.55 9.65 29.78
CA GLU A 574 24.95 8.27 30.09
C GLU A 574 25.18 8.05 31.60
N ASP A 575 25.92 8.93 32.24
CA ASP A 575 26.25 8.79 33.68
C ASP A 575 24.98 8.81 34.56
N VAL A 576 23.98 9.63 34.20
CA VAL A 576 22.69 9.69 34.88
C VAL A 576 21.89 8.40 34.68
N ILE A 577 21.89 7.88 33.44
CA ILE A 577 21.23 6.59 33.12
C ILE A 577 21.83 5.46 33.96
N LEU A 578 23.16 5.40 34.06
CA LEU A 578 23.87 4.38 34.82
C LEU A 578 23.58 4.49 36.32
N GLU A 579 23.58 5.71 36.84
CA GLU A 579 23.25 5.98 38.26
C GLU A 579 21.83 5.48 38.59
N VAL A 580 20.83 5.88 37.79
CA VAL A 580 19.44 5.49 38.00
C VAL A 580 19.24 3.98 37.84
N LEU A 581 19.88 3.34 36.85
CA LEU A 581 19.80 1.90 36.68
C LEU A 581 20.55 1.13 37.81
N HIS A 582 21.54 1.71 38.41
CA HIS A 582 22.20 1.12 39.59
C HIS A 582 21.27 1.14 40.82
N GLU A 583 20.58 2.25 41.05
CA GLU A 583 19.60 2.39 42.13
C GLU A 583 18.34 1.55 41.90
N HIS A 584 18.00 1.24 40.61
CA HIS A 584 16.81 0.48 40.21
C HIS A 584 17.18 -0.75 39.37
N PRO A 585 17.63 -1.85 39.97
CA PRO A 585 18.16 -3.03 39.26
C PRO A 585 17.11 -3.80 38.48
N ASP A 586 15.83 -3.56 38.68
CA ASP A 586 14.69 -4.14 37.95
C ASP A 586 14.35 -3.38 36.67
N TRP A 587 15.05 -2.30 36.35
CA TRP A 587 14.97 -1.57 35.10
C TRP A 587 16.10 -1.94 34.16
N SER A 588 15.84 -1.80 32.85
CA SER A 588 16.79 -2.08 31.77
C SER A 588 16.83 -0.96 30.73
N LEU A 589 17.87 -0.96 29.91
CA LEU A 589 18.07 -0.03 28.79
C LEU A 589 17.94 -0.77 27.47
N GLU A 590 17.17 -0.22 26.54
CA GLU A 590 17.08 -0.71 25.16
C GLU A 590 17.46 0.39 24.16
N LEU A 591 18.35 0.07 23.23
CA LEU A 591 18.81 0.98 22.18
C LEU A 591 18.38 0.44 20.82
N ILE A 592 17.61 1.21 20.03
CA ILE A 592 17.24 0.86 18.65
C ILE A 592 18.01 1.77 17.70
N GLY A 593 18.83 1.19 16.83
CA GLY A 593 19.55 1.97 15.83
C GLY A 593 20.95 1.46 15.52
N THR A 594 21.84 2.40 15.19
CA THR A 594 23.24 2.12 14.79
C THR A 594 24.26 2.60 15.83
N MET A 595 23.80 2.93 17.03
CA MET A 595 24.69 3.41 18.12
C MET A 595 25.57 2.26 18.62
N VAL A 596 26.81 2.58 18.90
CA VAL A 596 27.75 1.70 19.61
C VAL A 596 27.73 2.15 21.07
N PRO A 597 27.31 1.30 22.02
CA PRO A 597 27.33 1.67 23.44
C PRO A 597 28.78 1.81 23.92
N SER A 598 28.99 2.74 24.86
CA SER A 598 30.26 2.87 25.56
C SER A 598 30.60 1.61 26.36
N GLU A 599 31.84 1.52 26.85
CA GLU A 599 32.23 0.45 27.80
C GLU A 599 31.40 0.51 29.09
N LYS A 600 31.08 1.72 29.58
CA LYS A 600 30.25 1.92 30.77
C LYS A 600 28.83 1.35 30.56
N LEU A 601 28.16 1.66 29.45
CA LEU A 601 26.83 1.10 29.15
C LEU A 601 26.90 -0.41 28.93
N SER A 602 27.95 -0.90 28.27
CA SER A 602 28.18 -2.33 28.05
C SER A 602 28.30 -3.12 29.34
N ALA A 603 28.78 -2.51 30.40
CA ALA A 603 28.88 -3.11 31.75
C ALA A 603 27.50 -3.46 32.35
N LEU A 604 26.39 -2.92 31.86
CA LEU A 604 25.04 -3.33 32.23
C LEU A 604 24.70 -4.78 31.89
N GLY A 605 25.48 -5.43 31.01
CA GLY A 605 25.34 -6.84 30.61
C GLY A 605 23.94 -7.18 30.10
N GLN A 606 23.23 -8.09 30.77
CA GLN A 606 21.89 -8.52 30.35
C GLN A 606 20.81 -7.44 30.46
N ARG A 607 21.08 -6.33 31.15
CA ARG A 607 20.15 -5.20 31.24
C ARG A 607 20.30 -4.20 30.11
N LEU A 608 21.24 -4.40 29.18
CA LEU A 608 21.36 -3.66 27.94
C LEU A 608 20.91 -4.53 26.75
N THR A 609 19.97 -4.02 25.97
CA THR A 609 19.54 -4.70 24.73
C THR A 609 19.79 -3.80 23.53
N LEU A 610 20.57 -4.28 22.57
CA LEU A 610 20.82 -3.60 21.30
C LEU A 610 19.91 -4.18 20.22
N ILE A 611 19.17 -3.33 19.54
CA ILE A 611 18.18 -3.72 18.56
C ILE A 611 18.57 -3.09 17.23
N PRO A 612 18.77 -3.89 16.18
CA PRO A 612 19.15 -3.37 14.88
C PRO A 612 18.04 -2.51 14.26
N PRO A 613 18.41 -1.49 13.45
CA PRO A 613 17.48 -0.58 12.83
C PRO A 613 16.58 -1.31 11.81
N ARG A 614 15.38 -0.78 11.58
CA ARG A 614 14.51 -1.16 10.48
C ARG A 614 14.69 -0.19 9.31
N ARG A 615 14.63 -0.71 8.07
CA ARG A 615 14.84 0.10 6.86
C ARG A 615 13.64 0.97 6.51
N ASP A 616 12.43 0.45 6.72
CA ASP A 616 11.21 1.19 6.45
C ASP A 616 10.57 1.73 7.76
N TYR A 617 9.88 2.87 7.60
CA TYR A 617 9.33 3.60 8.73
C TYR A 617 8.21 2.83 9.46
N ASP A 618 7.33 2.14 8.74
CA ASP A 618 6.20 1.43 9.35
C ASP A 618 6.69 0.22 10.17
N SER A 619 7.67 -0.51 9.66
CA SER A 619 8.33 -1.60 10.40
C SER A 619 9.06 -1.07 11.63
N PHE A 620 9.67 0.11 11.54
CA PHE A 620 10.30 0.76 12.70
C PHE A 620 9.27 1.12 13.77
N VAL A 621 8.18 1.80 13.42
CA VAL A 621 7.12 2.15 14.39
C VAL A 621 6.48 0.90 15.01
N SER A 622 6.25 -0.15 14.20
CA SER A 622 5.73 -1.43 14.69
C SER A 622 6.68 -2.10 15.69
N LEU A 623 7.99 -2.09 15.39
CA LEU A 623 9.02 -2.58 16.30
C LEU A 623 8.99 -1.77 17.61
N LEU A 624 9.05 -0.44 17.54
CA LEU A 624 9.04 0.44 18.71
C LEU A 624 7.83 0.18 19.62
N ARG A 625 6.63 0.08 19.04
CA ARG A 625 5.40 -0.25 19.78
C ARG A 625 5.48 -1.60 20.46
N SER A 626 6.07 -2.62 19.82
CA SER A 626 6.20 -3.97 20.39
C SER A 626 7.12 -4.03 21.60
N ARG A 627 8.01 -3.04 21.78
CA ARG A 627 8.94 -3.01 22.92
C ARG A 627 8.27 -2.68 24.24
N LYS A 628 7.17 -1.91 24.21
CA LYS A 628 6.38 -1.52 25.39
C LYS A 628 7.21 -0.78 26.45
N TRP A 629 8.08 0.13 26.05
CA TRP A 629 8.89 0.94 26.98
C TRP A 629 8.01 1.79 27.90
N SER A 630 8.45 2.00 29.12
CA SER A 630 7.82 2.99 30.01
C SER A 630 8.33 4.41 29.72
N ILE A 631 9.63 4.55 29.48
CA ILE A 631 10.31 5.83 29.32
C ILE A 631 11.09 5.81 28.00
N GLY A 632 10.90 6.82 27.18
CA GLY A 632 11.71 7.11 26.00
C GLY A 632 12.53 8.37 26.23
N ILE A 633 13.82 8.36 25.89
CA ILE A 633 14.68 9.53 26.08
C ILE A 633 15.01 10.21 24.74
N CYS A 634 15.07 11.53 24.79
CA CYS A 634 15.40 12.39 23.66
C CYS A 634 16.54 13.37 24.02
N PRO A 635 17.72 12.86 24.38
CA PRO A 635 18.85 13.73 24.67
C PRO A 635 19.34 14.40 23.38
N LEU A 636 19.74 15.66 23.48
CA LEU A 636 20.37 16.45 22.43
C LEU A 636 21.45 17.34 23.05
N ILE A 637 22.65 17.31 22.48
CA ILE A 637 23.72 18.25 22.84
C ILE A 637 23.33 19.63 22.31
N LYS A 638 23.55 20.66 23.12
CA LYS A 638 23.25 22.05 22.76
C LYS A 638 24.23 22.56 21.72
N ASN A 639 23.79 22.59 20.47
CA ASN A 639 24.50 23.18 19.33
C ASN A 639 23.53 23.66 18.27
N ARG A 640 24.01 24.45 17.30
CA ARG A 640 23.19 25.03 16.23
C ARG A 640 22.48 23.97 15.37
N PHE A 641 23.16 22.86 15.08
CA PHE A 641 22.58 21.77 14.30
C PHE A 641 21.40 21.12 15.02
N ASN A 642 21.57 20.78 16.30
CA ASN A 642 20.52 20.13 17.09
C ASN A 642 19.34 21.06 17.38
N SER A 643 19.56 22.39 17.51
CA SER A 643 18.48 23.36 17.72
C SER A 643 17.53 23.51 16.53
N THR A 644 17.94 23.07 15.33
CA THR A 644 17.07 23.11 14.14
C THR A 644 16.27 21.83 13.88
N LYS A 645 16.52 20.75 14.66
CA LYS A 645 15.86 19.45 14.48
C LYS A 645 14.36 19.52 14.76
N ALA A 646 13.65 18.54 14.23
CA ALA A 646 12.24 18.30 14.56
C ALA A 646 12.11 17.36 15.78
N ASN A 647 10.93 17.40 16.40
CA ASN A 647 10.58 16.64 17.61
C ASN A 647 10.08 15.21 17.31
N ASN A 648 10.54 14.59 16.24
CA ASN A 648 10.07 13.29 15.75
C ASN A 648 10.06 12.19 16.82
N LYS A 649 11.15 12.07 17.61
CA LYS A 649 11.25 11.01 18.62
C LYS A 649 10.14 11.12 19.68
N TRP A 650 9.84 12.33 20.14
CA TRP A 650 8.74 12.54 21.08
C TRP A 650 7.40 12.12 20.50
N ILE A 651 7.14 12.48 19.24
CA ILE A 651 5.91 12.09 18.55
C ILE A 651 5.85 10.56 18.43
N GLU A 652 6.94 9.91 17.99
CA GLU A 652 7.05 8.46 17.84
C GLU A 652 6.84 7.71 19.16
N TYR A 653 7.46 8.18 20.23
CA TYR A 653 7.32 7.60 21.56
C TYR A 653 5.89 7.73 22.07
N SER A 654 5.31 8.91 21.98
CA SER A 654 3.94 9.17 22.44
C SER A 654 2.92 8.29 21.72
N CYS A 655 3.03 8.12 20.39
CA CYS A 655 2.17 7.23 19.62
C CYS A 655 2.37 5.75 19.94
N CYS A 656 3.51 5.39 20.54
CA CYS A 656 3.81 4.04 21.01
C CYS A 656 3.54 3.83 22.50
N ASN A 657 2.80 4.73 23.16
CA ASN A 657 2.49 4.71 24.60
C ASN A 657 3.72 4.85 25.52
N ILE A 658 4.72 5.59 25.10
CA ILE A 658 5.98 5.79 25.82
C ILE A 658 6.04 7.23 26.33
N ALA A 659 6.23 7.43 27.64
CA ALA A 659 6.44 8.76 28.21
C ALA A 659 7.84 9.27 27.86
N THR A 660 7.98 10.57 27.60
CA THR A 660 9.23 11.14 27.07
C THR A 660 9.92 12.06 28.06
N ILE A 661 11.24 11.87 28.23
CA ILE A 661 12.16 12.83 28.83
C ILE A 661 13.04 13.38 27.70
N ALA A 662 13.17 14.69 27.58
CA ALA A 662 13.93 15.34 26.53
C ALA A 662 14.84 16.46 27.06
N SER A 663 15.90 16.77 26.31
CA SER A 663 16.72 17.98 26.57
C SER A 663 15.87 19.23 26.42
N ASP A 664 16.08 20.21 27.28
CA ASP A 664 15.42 21.51 27.24
C ASP A 664 16.00 22.38 26.12
N LEU A 665 15.57 22.09 24.87
CA LEU A 665 16.04 22.72 23.64
C LEU A 665 14.86 23.00 22.68
N ASP A 666 15.08 23.92 21.75
CA ASP A 666 14.09 24.39 20.75
C ASP A 666 13.24 23.28 20.08
N PRO A 667 13.78 22.12 19.66
CA PRO A 667 12.98 21.06 19.09
C PRO A 667 11.80 20.60 19.95
N TYR A 668 11.97 20.59 21.25
CA TYR A 668 10.97 20.11 22.21
C TYR A 668 10.13 21.23 22.83
N HIS A 669 10.45 22.49 22.55
CA HIS A 669 9.57 23.64 22.81
C HIS A 669 8.60 23.89 21.67
N TYR A 670 9.01 23.61 20.43
CA TYR A 670 8.20 23.82 19.25
C TYR A 670 7.09 22.77 19.12
N GLY A 671 5.86 23.22 19.42
CA GLY A 671 4.68 22.37 19.23
C GLY A 671 4.54 21.22 20.24
N SER A 672 5.18 21.31 21.40
CA SER A 672 5.05 20.33 22.49
C SER A 672 4.57 21.06 23.75
N PRO A 673 3.32 20.86 24.20
CA PRO A 673 2.84 21.43 25.46
C PRO A 673 3.66 20.91 26.67
N ALA A 674 3.81 21.73 27.69
CA ALA A 674 4.62 21.41 28.88
C ALA A 674 4.12 20.18 29.67
N ASP A 675 2.85 19.82 29.52
CA ASP A 675 2.22 18.65 30.15
C ASP A 675 2.30 17.37 29.31
N CYS A 676 3.06 17.39 28.21
CA CYS A 676 3.21 16.25 27.29
C CYS A 676 4.55 15.51 27.42
N LEU A 677 5.57 16.13 27.99
CA LEU A 677 6.91 15.56 28.17
C LEU A 677 7.63 16.24 29.34
N MET A 678 8.71 15.63 29.81
CA MET A 678 9.59 16.23 30.80
C MET A 678 10.83 16.83 30.14
N LEU A 679 11.08 18.13 30.36
CA LEU A 679 12.23 18.85 29.84
C LEU A 679 13.33 18.92 30.89
N CYS A 680 14.57 18.68 30.49
CA CYS A 680 15.74 18.63 31.39
C CYS A 680 16.94 19.36 30.76
N ASP A 681 17.56 20.30 31.53
CA ASP A 681 18.75 21.05 31.12
C ASP A 681 20.01 20.67 31.90
N SER A 682 19.86 19.87 32.97
CA SER A 682 20.94 19.47 33.87
C SER A 682 20.84 17.99 34.27
N SER A 683 21.96 17.37 34.64
CA SER A 683 22.02 15.98 35.08
C SER A 683 21.07 15.72 36.24
N GLN A 684 20.92 16.69 37.16
CA GLN A 684 20.01 16.56 38.30
C GLN A 684 18.53 16.51 37.81
N MET A 685 18.14 17.36 36.88
CA MET A 685 16.77 17.32 36.31
C MET A 685 16.50 16.02 35.57
N TRP A 686 17.47 15.48 34.84
CA TRP A 686 17.35 14.17 34.19
C TRP A 686 17.13 13.08 35.27
N LYS A 687 17.93 13.06 36.35
CA LYS A 687 17.75 12.10 37.42
C LYS A 687 16.37 12.21 38.08
N ASP A 688 15.95 13.42 38.43
CA ASP A 688 14.64 13.66 39.04
C ASP A 688 13.49 13.23 38.12
N ALA A 689 13.60 13.47 36.82
CA ALA A 689 12.62 13.05 35.81
C ALA A 689 12.51 11.52 35.73
N PHE A 690 13.65 10.81 35.68
CA PHE A 690 13.65 9.35 35.74
C PHE A 690 12.96 8.83 37.00
N LEU A 691 13.36 9.32 38.18
CA LEU A 691 12.81 8.85 39.44
C LEU A 691 11.30 9.12 39.55
N LYS A 692 10.82 10.27 39.09
CA LYS A 692 9.39 10.60 39.03
C LYS A 692 8.61 9.64 38.15
N LEU A 693 9.10 9.36 36.94
CA LEU A 693 8.41 8.47 36.01
C LEU A 693 8.51 6.99 36.43
N MET A 694 9.60 6.58 37.06
CA MET A 694 9.77 5.21 37.57
C MET A 694 8.85 4.94 38.79
N SER A 695 8.57 5.94 39.59
CA SER A 695 7.76 5.81 40.82
C SER A 695 6.26 6.05 40.60
N SER A 696 5.87 6.76 39.53
CA SER A 696 4.48 7.15 39.27
C SER A 696 3.93 6.68 37.93
N LYS A 697 3.19 5.58 37.97
CA LYS A 697 2.49 5.09 36.79
C LYS A 697 1.45 6.09 36.29
N SER A 698 0.74 6.79 37.18
CA SER A 698 -0.26 7.80 36.80
C SER A 698 0.38 8.93 36.00
N LEU A 699 1.55 9.45 36.44
CA LEU A 699 2.26 10.49 35.71
C LEU A 699 2.66 10.04 34.29
N VAL A 700 3.14 8.80 34.14
CA VAL A 700 3.44 8.22 32.83
C VAL A 700 2.18 8.17 31.96
N ASP A 701 1.06 7.74 32.52
CA ASP A 701 -0.22 7.65 31.82
C ASP A 701 -0.75 9.03 31.40
N ASP A 702 -0.64 10.03 32.28
CA ASP A 702 -1.09 11.40 32.02
C ASP A 702 -0.26 12.07 30.89
N LEU A 703 1.08 11.98 30.96
CA LEU A 703 1.96 12.52 29.93
C LEU A 703 1.69 11.89 28.55
N VAL A 704 1.49 10.58 28.53
CA VAL A 704 1.19 9.87 27.27
C VAL A 704 -0.19 10.27 26.74
N ALA A 705 -1.20 10.33 27.58
CA ALA A 705 -2.57 10.70 27.16
C ALA A 705 -2.62 12.13 26.61
N ASN A 706 -1.98 13.09 27.29
CA ASN A 706 -1.89 14.47 26.85
C ASN A 706 -1.14 14.58 25.51
N SER A 707 0.01 13.90 25.40
CA SER A 707 0.78 13.84 24.16
C SER A 707 -0.04 13.27 23.01
N GLN A 708 -0.72 12.15 23.21
CA GLN A 708 -1.52 11.50 22.16
C GLN A 708 -2.66 12.38 21.67
N LYS A 709 -3.38 13.02 22.58
CA LYS A 709 -4.44 13.98 22.24
C LYS A 709 -3.89 15.13 21.40
N PHE A 710 -2.81 15.74 21.82
CA PHE A 710 -2.19 16.86 21.12
C PHE A 710 -1.65 16.47 19.73
N ILE A 711 -1.03 15.28 19.64
CA ILE A 711 -0.47 14.76 18.39
C ILE A 711 -1.58 14.41 17.40
N ALA A 712 -2.69 13.81 17.83
CA ALA A 712 -3.83 13.52 16.98
C ALA A 712 -4.38 14.76 16.28
N ASP A 713 -4.45 15.88 17.00
CA ASP A 713 -4.96 17.15 16.48
C ASP A 713 -3.94 17.88 15.60
N SER A 714 -2.66 17.88 16.00
CA SER A 714 -1.65 18.78 15.46
C SER A 714 -0.66 18.14 14.48
N PHE A 715 -0.43 16.83 14.57
CA PHE A 715 0.59 16.10 13.84
C PHE A 715 0.05 14.87 13.10
N SER A 716 -1.26 14.79 12.88
CA SER A 716 -1.84 13.68 12.11
C SER A 716 -1.51 13.80 10.62
N ASP A 717 -1.48 12.68 9.94
CA ASP A 717 -1.29 12.62 8.47
C ASP A 717 -2.32 13.50 7.75
N LYS A 718 -3.55 13.58 8.26
CA LYS A 718 -4.61 14.43 7.74
C LYS A 718 -4.25 15.93 7.86
N ALA A 719 -3.78 16.36 9.02
CA ALA A 719 -3.38 17.76 9.24
C ALA A 719 -2.22 18.15 8.31
N LEU A 720 -1.21 17.28 8.18
CA LEU A 720 -0.10 17.53 7.27
C LEU A 720 -0.52 17.50 5.81
N SER A 721 -1.46 16.65 5.41
CA SER A 721 -1.95 16.60 4.03
C SER A 721 -2.55 17.94 3.59
N VAL A 722 -3.32 18.59 4.46
CA VAL A 722 -3.88 19.91 4.21
C VAL A 722 -2.77 20.96 4.08
N GLN A 723 -1.79 20.94 4.99
CA GLN A 723 -0.67 21.87 4.99
C GLN A 723 0.14 21.76 3.68
N VAL A 724 0.54 20.56 3.29
CA VAL A 724 1.31 20.32 2.06
C VAL A 724 0.49 20.67 0.81
N PHE A 725 -0.80 20.34 0.80
CA PHE A 725 -1.67 20.68 -0.33
C PHE A 725 -1.81 22.18 -0.54
N ASN A 726 -2.06 22.93 0.53
CA ASN A 726 -2.20 24.38 0.44
C ASN A 726 -0.92 25.02 -0.10
N LEU A 727 0.24 24.57 0.39
CA LEU A 727 1.54 25.03 -0.08
C LEU A 727 1.73 24.78 -1.59
N LEU A 728 1.42 23.59 -2.07
CA LEU A 728 1.56 23.21 -3.48
C LEU A 728 0.54 23.93 -4.36
N GLN A 729 -0.70 24.10 -3.89
CA GLN A 729 -1.75 24.79 -4.62
C GLN A 729 -1.42 26.28 -4.82
N GLU A 730 -0.90 26.94 -3.78
CA GLU A 730 -0.44 28.32 -3.86
C GLU A 730 0.72 28.48 -4.84
N LEU A 731 1.69 27.56 -4.79
CA LEU A 731 2.85 27.58 -5.68
C LEU A 731 2.49 27.40 -7.17
N VAL A 732 1.50 26.55 -7.48
CA VAL A 732 1.09 26.27 -8.87
C VAL A 732 0.19 27.38 -9.43
N ARG A 733 -0.53 28.10 -8.56
CA ARG A 733 -1.37 29.24 -8.99
C ARG A 733 -0.60 30.52 -9.32
N ASN A 734 0.57 30.68 -8.70
CA ASN A 734 1.49 31.80 -8.92
C ASN A 734 2.54 31.46 -10.00
#